data_d4ab1e2ba62740173e7205922f7a5e75
#
_entry.id   d4ab1e2ba62740173e7205922f7a5e75
#
_cell.length_a   1.000
_cell.length_b   1.000
_cell.length_c   1.000
_cell.angle_alpha   90.00
_cell.angle_beta   90.00
_cell.angle_gamma   90.00
#
_symmetry.space_group_name_H-M   'P 1'
#
loop_
_entity.id
_entity.type
_entity.pdbx_description
1 polymer ?
#
loop_
_entity_poly.entity_id
_entity_poly.type
_entity_poly.pdbx_seq_one_letter_code
_entity_poly.pdbx_strand_id
1 'polypeptide(L)'
;MTVVTTTADAQTSIGDSTTVRIGYSSGKINTVAGAIGQVTEQRMNKGLITSSLDALSGQAAGVQVTQDDNQEAMVSAVRVRGTTSLTGKNDPLVIIDGVAADLTILSTIYPADIESFTILKDASETAQYGSRGAAGVIEVATKKGKSQPFHISYDGSIGFESVYKRQQMLNAEEFRQAAKARNLDIVDMGYDTDFGKAIERTGFVQNHHIAFGGGTETANYRASVGMMQHNTVIRTKGNQNYIAKLDITQMAFDNRLTIDLGMVGSLQKFSYLPFQQRLLYSAAAFNPTFPDTRNANGKYDGIPEATWIDNPLAMLDMKQDEDNGHFNAHMRAKVLLSDKFTLRVFGSYSYNSIGTAHYYPTSVWSKGEAYRGHRKNENLRGNASLTYNQNLKHSNLNLMALIEAEQQKASGFYTTTTGFSNDLYSYHKLSAGSIRPWDGTDAYYSDSHMESLLLRAQYTLLERYTLTANARGDASSKFGKNHRWGFFPSVSGAWVISKEPWMKDLTFVTNAKLRIGYGLSGSQASIDSYNSMMLLQPNGIVPYNGSISTTAGIIRNANPDLKWEVKKSFNIGLDLTLWQNRLALTIDYYRSKTTDMLYLYNVPVPPFPYNKLMANLGAMKNSGLEIGFGITPVHTRDMVLSINMNWTFERNKLLSLDGWYNDQYLTAPETTTISSLTGAGFHGNSGIVKQRVGEQIGVFILPHCEGMTTLYDGSVVYDVTDESYVCGQAMPKAMMGSNFAFRYRHWDVTLQVNGAFGHKIYNGTALTYNNLLSLPNYNITKGAPEKKFVSQIISDYYLENGDYVNIDYLTVGWNVPLKSKYVQGLRLSASVNNLATITGYSGLSPIINSNVINNTLGLDDKNIMPVYRSYTMGVSIKF
;
A
#
# COMPACT_ATOMS: atom_id res chain seq x y z
N MET A 1 22.62 42.08 -8.67
CA MET A 1 23.20 40.78 -8.25
C MET A 1 22.41 40.30 -7.03
N THR A 2 21.27 39.75 -7.25
CA THR A 2 20.42 39.20 -6.15
C THR A 2 20.68 37.70 -6.18
N VAL A 3 21.49 37.24 -5.24
CA VAL A 3 21.70 35.82 -4.97
C VAL A 3 20.34 35.29 -4.49
N VAL A 4 19.61 34.56 -5.36
CA VAL A 4 18.51 33.73 -4.94
C VAL A 4 19.15 32.58 -4.18
N THR A 5 19.39 32.80 -2.90
CA THR A 5 19.59 31.73 -1.95
C THR A 5 18.24 31.01 -1.89
N THR A 6 18.14 29.83 -2.51
CA THR A 6 17.13 28.87 -2.11
C THR A 6 17.42 28.53 -0.66
N THR A 7 16.85 29.32 0.24
CA THR A 7 16.77 28.99 1.64
C THR A 7 15.97 27.70 1.72
N ALA A 8 16.68 26.58 1.90
CA ALA A 8 16.08 25.41 2.47
C ALA A 8 15.73 25.80 3.92
N ASP A 9 14.68 26.58 4.08
CA ASP A 9 14.03 26.74 5.36
C ASP A 9 13.51 25.35 5.72
N ALA A 10 14.21 24.74 6.67
CA ALA A 10 13.68 23.61 7.41
C ALA A 10 12.47 24.14 8.18
N GLN A 11 11.35 24.28 7.49
CA GLN A 11 10.08 24.62 8.11
C GLN A 11 9.57 23.37 8.81
N THR A 12 9.93 23.23 10.07
CA THR A 12 9.26 22.33 11.01
C THR A 12 7.84 22.80 11.32
N SER A 13 7.51 24.05 10.96
CA SER A 13 6.16 24.61 11.06
C SER A 13 5.70 25.13 9.71
N ILE A 14 4.51 24.74 9.34
CA ILE A 14 3.78 25.36 8.26
C ILE A 14 3.41 26.77 8.76
N GLY A 15 3.93 27.80 8.13
CA GLY A 15 3.65 29.19 8.53
C GLY A 15 2.15 29.54 8.48
N ASP A 16 1.71 30.47 9.29
CA ASP A 16 0.31 30.93 9.39
C ASP A 16 -0.36 31.28 8.05
N SER A 17 0.43 31.65 7.05
CA SER A 17 -0.02 32.06 5.72
C SER A 17 -0.06 30.88 4.71
N THR A 18 0.40 29.67 5.07
CA THR A 18 0.42 28.55 4.15
C THR A 18 -0.99 28.15 3.76
N THR A 19 -1.29 28.24 2.47
CA THR A 19 -2.56 27.76 1.91
C THR A 19 -2.44 26.28 1.60
N VAL A 20 -3.33 25.47 2.18
CA VAL A 20 -3.47 24.04 1.90
C VAL A 20 -4.72 23.81 1.08
N ARG A 21 -4.62 22.90 0.14
CA ARG A 21 -5.78 22.36 -0.53
C ARG A 21 -6.36 21.25 0.34
N ILE A 22 -7.68 21.29 0.54
CA ILE A 22 -8.39 20.31 1.37
C ILE A 22 -9.70 20.00 0.66
N GLY A 23 -9.76 18.84 0.05
CA GLY A 23 -10.93 18.45 -0.71
C GLY A 23 -11.19 19.39 -1.89
N TYR A 24 -12.41 19.87 -1.96
CA TYR A 24 -12.86 20.82 -3.00
C TYR A 24 -12.59 22.27 -2.65
N SER A 25 -12.03 22.54 -1.47
CA SER A 25 -11.72 23.89 -0.98
C SER A 25 -10.21 24.07 -0.79
N SER A 26 -9.81 25.30 -0.54
CA SER A 26 -8.46 25.65 -0.11
C SER A 26 -8.58 26.70 1.00
N GLY A 27 -7.71 26.64 1.99
CA GLY A 27 -7.73 27.56 3.12
C GLY A 27 -6.36 27.71 3.77
N LYS A 28 -6.20 28.74 4.61
CA LYS A 28 -5.00 28.86 5.44
C LYS A 28 -4.96 27.71 6.44
N ILE A 29 -3.81 27.14 6.71
CA ILE A 29 -3.64 25.99 7.62
C ILE A 29 -4.27 26.24 9.00
N ASN A 30 -4.21 27.48 9.47
CA ASN A 30 -4.78 27.87 10.78
C ASN A 30 -6.31 27.84 10.82
N THR A 31 -6.99 27.96 9.67
CA THR A 31 -8.46 27.88 9.59
C THR A 31 -8.96 26.46 9.34
N VAL A 32 -8.07 25.49 9.20
CA VAL A 32 -8.44 24.08 9.04
C VAL A 32 -8.79 23.51 10.40
N ALA A 33 -10.00 22.97 10.51
CA ALA A 33 -10.50 22.42 11.76
C ALA A 33 -10.26 20.89 11.87
N GLY A 34 -10.05 20.19 10.77
CA GLY A 34 -9.80 18.74 10.77
C GLY A 34 -8.33 18.35 10.97
N ALA A 35 -8.12 17.06 11.27
CA ALA A 35 -6.79 16.47 11.38
C ALA A 35 -6.22 16.20 9.99
N ILE A 36 -5.16 16.91 9.65
CA ILE A 36 -4.42 16.73 8.39
C ILE A 36 -2.95 16.47 8.65
N GLY A 37 -2.32 15.65 7.79
CA GLY A 37 -0.87 15.50 7.70
C GLY A 37 -0.39 16.11 6.39
N GLN A 38 0.72 16.83 6.41
CA GLN A 38 1.34 17.34 5.19
C GLN A 38 2.78 16.88 5.07
N VAL A 39 3.14 16.35 3.90
CA VAL A 39 4.50 15.97 3.53
C VAL A 39 4.89 16.77 2.28
N THR A 40 5.75 17.77 2.48
CA THR A 40 6.28 18.61 1.40
C THR A 40 7.50 17.96 0.75
N GLU A 41 7.90 18.45 -0.43
CA GLU A 41 9.08 17.96 -1.15
C GLU A 41 10.35 17.89 -0.26
N GLN A 42 10.54 18.85 0.66
CA GLN A 42 11.70 18.85 1.55
C GLN A 42 11.69 17.70 2.56
N ARG A 43 10.48 17.24 2.96
CA ARG A 43 10.28 16.15 3.92
C ARG A 43 10.18 14.78 3.29
N MET A 44 9.98 14.69 1.96
CA MET A 44 9.93 13.40 1.27
C MET A 44 11.23 12.63 1.44
N ASN A 45 11.13 11.31 1.38
CA ASN A 45 12.28 10.41 1.38
C ASN A 45 13.33 10.86 0.36
N LYS A 46 14.60 10.90 0.79
CA LYS A 46 15.77 11.28 -0.04
C LYS A 46 16.65 10.09 -0.42
N GLY A 47 16.32 8.88 0.05
CA GLY A 47 16.97 7.64 -0.35
C GLY A 47 16.55 7.17 -1.75
N LEU A 48 16.81 5.92 -2.04
CA LEU A 48 16.31 5.29 -3.26
C LEU A 48 14.79 5.28 -3.23
N ILE A 49 14.19 5.79 -4.28
CA ILE A 49 12.74 5.77 -4.49
C ILE A 49 12.45 4.91 -5.71
N THR A 50 11.75 3.80 -5.50
CA THR A 50 11.27 2.91 -6.55
C THR A 50 9.78 3.11 -6.86
N SER A 51 9.08 3.77 -5.94
CA SER A 51 7.67 4.17 -6.06
C SER A 51 7.45 5.51 -5.35
N SER A 52 6.53 6.34 -5.82
CA SER A 52 6.16 7.58 -5.13
C SER A 52 5.57 7.36 -3.74
N LEU A 53 5.10 6.15 -3.43
CA LEU A 53 4.66 5.77 -2.08
C LEU A 53 5.82 5.72 -1.08
N ASP A 54 7.03 5.42 -1.53
CA ASP A 54 8.24 5.42 -0.68
C ASP A 54 8.51 6.81 -0.11
N ALA A 55 8.08 7.86 -0.82
CA ALA A 55 8.21 9.24 -0.37
C ALA A 55 7.39 9.56 0.90
N LEU A 56 6.37 8.74 1.22
CA LEU A 56 5.51 8.89 2.41
C LEU A 56 5.97 8.07 3.59
N SER A 57 6.82 7.06 3.40
CA SER A 57 7.19 6.11 4.45
C SER A 57 7.78 6.81 5.67
N GLY A 58 7.17 6.62 6.84
CA GLY A 58 7.60 7.20 8.11
C GLY A 58 7.47 8.72 8.22
N GLN A 59 6.81 9.42 7.28
CA GLN A 59 6.76 10.89 7.23
C GLN A 59 5.55 11.51 7.93
N ALA A 60 4.50 10.75 8.21
CA ALA A 60 3.27 11.26 8.80
C ALA A 60 2.71 10.31 9.87
N ALA A 61 2.37 10.84 11.04
CA ALA A 61 1.69 10.08 12.08
C ALA A 61 0.33 9.57 11.57
N GLY A 62 -0.05 8.35 11.98
CA GLY A 62 -1.30 7.71 11.53
C GLY A 62 -1.27 7.16 10.11
N VAL A 63 -0.12 7.22 9.42
CA VAL A 63 0.07 6.67 8.06
C VAL A 63 1.10 5.56 8.12
N GLN A 64 0.70 4.37 7.74
CA GLN A 64 1.57 3.22 7.60
C GLN A 64 1.75 2.92 6.11
N VAL A 65 2.99 2.85 5.66
CA VAL A 65 3.38 2.35 4.34
C VAL A 65 4.14 1.06 4.56
N THR A 66 3.62 -0.04 4.04
CA THR A 66 4.25 -1.36 4.14
C THR A 66 4.69 -1.77 2.74
N GLN A 67 5.98 -1.93 2.56
CA GLN A 67 6.54 -2.56 1.38
C GLN A 67 6.53 -4.07 1.61
N ASP A 68 6.00 -4.82 0.68
CA ASP A 68 6.01 -6.27 0.71
C ASP A 68 6.75 -6.78 -0.53
N ASP A 69 8.05 -7.02 -0.38
CA ASP A 69 8.90 -7.58 -1.43
C ASP A 69 8.51 -9.02 -1.79
N ASN A 70 7.67 -9.63 -0.95
CA ASN A 70 7.16 -10.98 -1.12
C ASN A 70 5.93 -11.05 -2.02
N GLN A 71 5.34 -9.92 -2.38
CA GLN A 71 4.19 -9.88 -3.28
C GLN A 71 4.61 -9.88 -4.75
N GLU A 72 3.77 -10.50 -5.58
CA GLU A 72 3.89 -10.42 -7.02
C GLU A 72 3.79 -8.97 -7.49
N ALA A 73 2.85 -8.21 -6.93
CA ALA A 73 2.70 -6.79 -7.19
C ALA A 73 3.66 -5.96 -6.33
N MET A 74 4.56 -5.22 -6.96
CA MET A 74 5.52 -4.32 -6.31
C MET A 74 4.87 -3.00 -5.82
N VAL A 75 3.63 -3.05 -5.36
CA VAL A 75 2.88 -1.88 -4.88
C VAL A 75 2.74 -1.96 -3.37
N SER A 76 3.28 -0.96 -2.68
CA SER A 76 3.18 -0.82 -1.23
C SER A 76 1.72 -0.66 -0.79
N ALA A 77 1.36 -1.31 0.31
CA ALA A 77 0.08 -1.06 0.97
C ALA A 77 0.18 0.19 1.85
N VAL A 78 -0.85 1.03 1.81
CA VAL A 78 -0.93 2.22 2.66
C VAL A 78 -2.18 2.15 3.53
N ARG A 79 -2.04 2.51 4.80
CA ARG A 79 -3.16 2.61 5.73
C ARG A 79 -3.15 3.93 6.47
N VAL A 80 -4.35 4.48 6.68
CA VAL A 80 -4.56 5.68 7.46
C VAL A 80 -5.48 5.35 8.63
N ARG A 81 -4.94 5.41 9.87
CA ARG A 81 -5.67 5.13 11.11
C ARG A 81 -6.28 3.71 11.15
N GLY A 82 -5.56 2.74 10.60
CA GLY A 82 -5.84 1.33 10.72
C GLY A 82 -6.90 0.75 9.79
N THR A 83 -7.37 -0.45 10.13
CA THR A 83 -8.34 -1.22 9.36
C THR A 83 -9.75 -0.68 9.58
N THR A 84 -10.50 -0.44 8.51
CA THR A 84 -11.87 0.11 8.56
C THR A 84 -12.94 -0.87 8.07
N SER A 85 -12.55 -1.89 7.30
CA SER A 85 -13.43 -2.95 6.79
C SER A 85 -12.73 -4.31 6.91
N LEU A 86 -13.50 -5.38 7.07
CA LEU A 86 -13.00 -6.77 7.15
C LEU A 86 -12.90 -7.44 5.79
N THR A 87 -13.77 -7.09 4.87
CA THR A 87 -13.89 -7.72 3.55
C THR A 87 -13.47 -6.80 2.41
N GLY A 88 -13.43 -5.48 2.65
CA GLY A 88 -13.06 -4.47 1.67
C GLY A 88 -11.59 -4.08 1.72
N LYS A 89 -11.12 -3.46 0.64
CA LYS A 89 -9.83 -2.80 0.62
C LYS A 89 -9.79 -1.69 1.67
N ASN A 90 -8.72 -1.63 2.44
CA ASN A 90 -8.50 -0.60 3.45
C ASN A 90 -7.56 0.51 2.96
N ASP A 91 -7.32 0.57 1.66
CA ASP A 91 -6.47 1.58 1.04
C ASP A 91 -7.16 2.95 1.08
N PRO A 92 -6.42 4.02 1.38
CA PRO A 92 -6.96 5.37 1.31
C PRO A 92 -7.31 5.75 -0.12
N LEU A 93 -8.30 6.64 -0.27
CA LEU A 93 -8.58 7.26 -1.56
C LEU A 93 -7.40 8.15 -1.95
N VAL A 94 -6.87 7.98 -3.15
CA VAL A 94 -5.84 8.85 -3.71
C VAL A 94 -6.49 9.89 -4.62
N ILE A 95 -6.12 11.15 -4.47
CA ILE A 95 -6.57 12.26 -5.32
C ILE A 95 -5.34 12.95 -5.90
N ILE A 96 -5.08 12.79 -7.20
CA ILE A 96 -3.95 13.44 -7.88
C ILE A 96 -4.48 14.65 -8.65
N ASP A 97 -4.11 15.85 -8.24
CA ASP A 97 -4.57 17.13 -8.81
C ASP A 97 -6.11 17.25 -8.94
N GLY A 98 -6.85 16.53 -8.09
CA GLY A 98 -8.33 16.50 -8.08
C GLY A 98 -8.93 15.29 -8.79
N VAL A 99 -8.13 14.46 -9.46
CA VAL A 99 -8.56 13.22 -10.08
C VAL A 99 -8.52 12.09 -9.07
N ALA A 100 -9.60 11.33 -8.95
CA ALA A 100 -9.62 10.11 -8.13
C ALA A 100 -8.76 9.03 -8.79
N ALA A 101 -7.89 8.44 -7.99
CA ALA A 101 -6.93 7.41 -8.36
C ALA A 101 -6.84 6.35 -7.27
N ASP A 102 -6.02 5.36 -7.46
CA ASP A 102 -5.63 4.37 -6.46
C ASP A 102 -4.10 4.39 -6.21
N LEU A 103 -3.63 3.52 -5.33
CA LEU A 103 -2.21 3.42 -5.00
C LEU A 103 -1.38 2.96 -6.21
N THR A 104 -1.93 2.14 -7.09
CA THR A 104 -1.26 1.66 -8.30
C THR A 104 -1.00 2.84 -9.25
N ILE A 105 -2.00 3.68 -9.48
CA ILE A 105 -1.85 4.88 -10.30
C ILE A 105 -0.87 5.88 -9.66
N LEU A 106 -0.95 6.05 -8.32
CA LEU A 106 0.01 6.90 -7.62
C LEU A 106 1.44 6.42 -7.80
N SER A 107 1.67 5.11 -7.77
CA SER A 107 3.01 4.54 -7.97
C SER A 107 3.62 4.84 -9.34
N THR A 108 2.78 5.18 -10.34
CA THR A 108 3.25 5.56 -11.68
C THR A 108 3.76 7.01 -11.77
N ILE A 109 3.36 7.89 -10.85
CA ILE A 109 3.79 9.30 -10.87
C ILE A 109 5.26 9.39 -10.47
N TYR A 110 6.06 10.12 -11.25
CA TYR A 110 7.46 10.29 -10.91
C TYR A 110 7.62 11.14 -9.63
N PRO A 111 8.40 10.71 -8.62
CA PRO A 111 8.52 11.42 -7.35
C PRO A 111 8.95 12.89 -7.46
N ALA A 112 9.82 13.21 -8.44
CA ALA A 112 10.27 14.59 -8.67
C ALA A 112 9.16 15.52 -9.23
N ASP A 113 8.05 14.96 -9.73
CA ASP A 113 6.86 15.73 -10.15
C ASP A 113 5.91 16.04 -8.99
N ILE A 114 6.11 15.44 -7.83
CA ILE A 114 5.24 15.66 -6.66
C ILE A 114 5.72 16.90 -5.89
N GLU A 115 4.80 17.82 -5.62
CA GLU A 115 5.03 19.00 -4.79
C GLU A 115 4.75 18.70 -3.31
N SER A 116 3.62 18.02 -3.04
CA SER A 116 3.23 17.66 -1.68
C SER A 116 2.19 16.57 -1.64
N PHE A 117 2.15 15.89 -0.48
CA PHE A 117 1.04 15.04 -0.06
C PHE A 117 0.30 15.72 1.08
N THR A 118 -1.02 15.73 1.01
CA THR A 118 -1.91 16.14 2.10
C THR A 118 -2.78 14.95 2.49
N ILE A 119 -2.66 14.48 3.73
CA ILE A 119 -3.36 13.31 4.22
C ILE A 119 -4.53 13.79 5.09
N LEU A 120 -5.77 13.51 4.67
CA LEU A 120 -6.98 13.79 5.41
C LEU A 120 -7.31 12.55 6.24
N LYS A 121 -7.31 12.70 7.58
CA LYS A 121 -7.35 11.56 8.50
C LYS A 121 -8.68 11.40 9.24
N ASP A 122 -9.43 12.47 9.41
CA ASP A 122 -10.69 12.46 10.14
C ASP A 122 -11.91 12.66 9.24
N ALA A 123 -13.09 12.25 9.75
CA ALA A 123 -14.32 12.35 8.99
C ALA A 123 -14.75 13.80 8.72
N SER A 124 -14.28 14.80 9.47
CA SER A 124 -14.64 16.19 9.21
C SER A 124 -14.10 16.71 7.88
N GLU A 125 -12.95 16.21 7.45
CA GLU A 125 -12.39 16.54 6.14
C GLU A 125 -12.63 15.45 5.09
N THR A 126 -12.59 14.16 5.46
CA THR A 126 -12.84 13.07 4.50
C THR A 126 -14.30 12.97 4.08
N ALA A 127 -15.26 13.49 4.87
CA ALA A 127 -16.67 13.55 4.52
C ALA A 127 -16.94 14.33 3.21
N GLN A 128 -16.06 15.24 2.82
CA GLN A 128 -16.13 15.91 1.52
C GLN A 128 -16.02 14.92 0.35
N TYR A 129 -15.35 13.78 0.55
CA TYR A 129 -15.24 12.68 -0.40
C TYR A 129 -16.27 11.56 -0.15
N GLY A 130 -17.10 11.73 0.89
CA GLY A 130 -18.22 10.85 1.22
C GLY A 130 -17.80 9.40 1.41
N SER A 131 -18.46 8.56 0.66
CA SER A 131 -18.29 7.10 0.70
C SER A 131 -16.91 6.58 0.29
N ARG A 132 -16.08 7.39 -0.31
CA ARG A 132 -14.72 7.01 -0.71
C ARG A 132 -13.66 7.40 0.33
N GLY A 133 -14.02 8.27 1.29
CA GLY A 133 -13.11 8.80 2.30
C GLY A 133 -12.98 7.99 3.59
N ALA A 134 -13.68 6.86 3.74
CA ALA A 134 -13.73 6.10 5.01
C ALA A 134 -12.36 5.59 5.49
N ALA A 135 -11.50 5.15 4.57
CA ALA A 135 -10.13 4.69 4.86
C ALA A 135 -9.09 5.83 4.88
N GLY A 136 -9.53 7.11 4.87
CA GLY A 136 -8.66 8.26 4.73
C GLY A 136 -8.50 8.70 3.28
N VAL A 137 -7.92 9.88 3.07
CA VAL A 137 -7.66 10.43 1.73
C VAL A 137 -6.24 10.94 1.65
N ILE A 138 -5.54 10.61 0.57
CA ILE A 138 -4.22 11.15 0.22
C ILE A 138 -4.38 12.06 -1.00
N GLU A 139 -4.32 13.35 -0.77
CA GLU A 139 -4.29 14.34 -1.85
C GLU A 139 -2.85 14.59 -2.27
N VAL A 140 -2.59 14.41 -3.56
CA VAL A 140 -1.29 14.61 -4.19
C VAL A 140 -1.36 15.86 -5.04
N ALA A 141 -0.58 16.87 -4.67
CA ALA A 141 -0.36 18.02 -5.52
C ALA A 141 0.91 17.78 -6.35
N THR A 142 0.79 17.90 -7.67
CA THR A 142 1.97 17.83 -8.54
C THR A 142 2.47 19.22 -8.87
N LYS A 143 3.77 19.31 -9.22
CA LYS A 143 4.40 20.57 -9.63
C LYS A 143 3.75 21.11 -10.89
N LYS A 144 3.42 22.39 -10.87
CA LYS A 144 2.78 23.14 -11.96
C LYS A 144 3.77 24.11 -12.61
N GLY A 145 3.42 24.62 -13.80
CA GLY A 145 4.08 25.75 -14.42
C GLY A 145 4.01 27.00 -13.52
N LYS A 146 5.02 27.82 -13.58
CA LYS A 146 5.12 29.10 -12.85
C LYS A 146 5.36 30.25 -13.82
N SER A 147 4.98 31.48 -13.42
CA SER A 147 5.35 32.71 -14.13
C SER A 147 6.84 32.96 -13.96
N GLN A 148 7.63 32.36 -14.85
CA GLN A 148 9.09 32.46 -14.89
C GLN A 148 9.59 32.14 -16.31
N PRO A 149 10.80 32.58 -16.68
CA PRO A 149 11.41 32.18 -17.94
C PRO A 149 11.47 30.69 -18.11
N PHE A 150 11.61 30.25 -19.36
CA PHE A 150 11.82 28.84 -19.67
C PHE A 150 13.01 28.27 -18.90
N HIS A 151 12.80 27.12 -18.27
CA HIS A 151 13.83 26.40 -17.53
C HIS A 151 13.69 24.90 -17.76
N ILE A 152 14.81 24.22 -17.64
CA ILE A 152 14.89 22.76 -17.72
C ILE A 152 15.47 22.24 -16.41
N SER A 153 14.98 21.11 -15.94
CA SER A 153 15.61 20.36 -14.86
C SER A 153 15.79 18.90 -15.26
N TYR A 154 16.88 18.32 -14.80
CA TYR A 154 17.17 16.90 -14.90
C TYR A 154 17.44 16.33 -13.51
N ASP A 155 16.76 15.24 -13.17
CA ASP A 155 17.01 14.45 -11.98
C ASP A 155 17.27 13.01 -12.39
N GLY A 156 18.45 12.48 -12.05
CA GLY A 156 18.85 11.13 -12.38
C GLY A 156 19.49 10.41 -11.21
N SER A 157 19.30 9.09 -11.14
CA SER A 157 19.98 8.24 -10.16
C SER A 157 20.26 6.85 -10.74
N ILE A 158 21.34 6.26 -10.26
CA ILE A 158 21.73 4.88 -10.56
C ILE A 158 22.07 4.19 -9.24
N GLY A 159 21.60 2.95 -9.06
CA GLY A 159 21.81 2.18 -7.86
C GLY A 159 22.03 0.70 -8.12
N PHE A 160 22.70 0.07 -7.15
CA PHE A 160 22.94 -1.37 -7.12
C PHE A 160 22.39 -1.94 -5.80
N GLU A 161 21.83 -3.14 -5.88
CA GLU A 161 21.32 -3.86 -4.74
C GLU A 161 22.15 -5.12 -4.50
N SER A 162 22.49 -5.36 -3.24
CA SER A 162 23.29 -6.52 -2.84
C SER A 162 22.69 -7.20 -1.63
N VAL A 163 22.50 -8.51 -1.73
CA VAL A 163 22.05 -9.35 -0.62
C VAL A 163 23.13 -9.39 0.47
N TYR A 164 22.75 -9.11 1.73
CA TYR A 164 23.65 -9.18 2.88
C TYR A 164 23.20 -10.17 3.96
N LYS A 165 21.93 -10.61 3.96
CA LYS A 165 21.40 -11.61 4.87
C LYS A 165 20.49 -12.57 4.13
N ARG A 166 20.71 -13.86 4.27
CA ARG A 166 19.87 -14.94 3.72
C ARG A 166 19.72 -16.06 4.71
N GLN A 167 18.74 -16.93 4.50
CA GLN A 167 18.56 -18.13 5.32
C GLN A 167 19.75 -19.05 5.14
N GLN A 168 20.35 -19.46 6.26
CA GLN A 168 21.50 -20.36 6.27
C GLN A 168 21.01 -21.81 6.27
N MET A 169 21.18 -22.48 5.15
CA MET A 169 20.83 -23.91 4.96
C MET A 169 22.10 -24.75 5.02
N LEU A 170 21.95 -26.09 5.20
CA LEU A 170 23.06 -27.01 5.13
C LEU A 170 23.68 -26.98 3.73
N ASN A 171 25.02 -27.01 3.66
CA ASN A 171 25.72 -27.35 2.42
C ASN A 171 25.65 -28.86 2.14
N ALA A 172 26.17 -29.32 1.01
CA ALA A 172 26.08 -30.73 0.61
C ALA A 172 26.76 -31.68 1.61
N GLU A 173 27.92 -31.32 2.17
CA GLU A 173 28.62 -32.15 3.15
C GLU A 173 27.85 -32.20 4.49
N GLU A 174 27.37 -31.05 4.98
CA GLU A 174 26.54 -30.96 6.18
C GLU A 174 25.24 -31.76 6.02
N PHE A 175 24.62 -31.73 4.81
CA PHE A 175 23.41 -32.46 4.47
C PHE A 175 23.64 -33.98 4.48
N ARG A 176 24.74 -34.47 3.86
CA ARG A 176 25.13 -35.88 3.89
C ARG A 176 25.36 -36.37 5.32
N GLN A 177 26.05 -35.59 6.11
CA GLN A 177 26.33 -35.91 7.53
C GLN A 177 25.07 -35.98 8.37
N ALA A 178 24.14 -35.00 8.20
CA ALA A 178 22.87 -34.99 8.91
C ALA A 178 21.95 -36.17 8.51
N ALA A 179 21.90 -36.54 7.23
CA ALA A 179 21.15 -37.70 6.76
C ALA A 179 21.76 -39.02 7.29
N LYS A 180 23.08 -39.15 7.22
CA LYS A 180 23.80 -40.31 7.75
C LYS A 180 23.61 -40.52 9.27
N ALA A 181 23.62 -39.42 10.02
CA ALA A 181 23.39 -39.44 11.48
C ALA A 181 22.00 -40.00 11.84
N ARG A 182 21.08 -39.96 10.94
CA ARG A 182 19.72 -40.50 11.07
C ARG A 182 19.47 -41.79 10.30
N ASN A 183 20.49 -42.38 9.69
CA ASN A 183 20.38 -43.55 8.83
C ASN A 183 19.36 -43.37 7.68
N LEU A 184 19.37 -42.19 7.07
CA LEU A 184 18.47 -41.89 5.93
C LEU A 184 19.23 -41.98 4.62
N ASP A 185 18.59 -42.61 3.62
CA ASP A 185 19.11 -42.64 2.26
C ASP A 185 18.79 -41.32 1.56
N ILE A 186 19.78 -40.79 0.84
CA ILE A 186 19.65 -39.56 0.05
C ILE A 186 19.95 -39.82 -1.41
N VAL A 187 19.35 -39.05 -2.28
CA VAL A 187 19.77 -38.93 -3.67
C VAL A 187 20.97 -37.99 -3.70
N ASP A 188 22.16 -38.56 -3.91
CA ASP A 188 23.42 -37.79 -3.94
C ASP A 188 23.97 -37.74 -5.38
N MET A 189 23.94 -36.54 -5.97
CA MET A 189 24.47 -36.29 -7.32
C MET A 189 25.95 -35.86 -7.31
N GLY A 190 26.57 -35.74 -6.14
CA GLY A 190 28.00 -35.47 -5.99
C GLY A 190 28.38 -33.99 -6.06
N TYR A 191 27.43 -33.04 -6.13
CA TYR A 191 27.67 -31.62 -6.20
C TYR A 191 27.58 -30.95 -4.80
N ASP A 192 27.84 -29.64 -4.78
CA ASP A 192 27.63 -28.76 -3.60
C ASP A 192 27.10 -27.41 -4.11
N THR A 193 25.77 -27.29 -4.18
CA THR A 193 25.07 -26.14 -4.76
C THR A 193 24.30 -25.38 -3.70
N ASP A 194 24.61 -24.10 -3.53
CA ASP A 194 23.77 -23.12 -2.80
C ASP A 194 22.70 -22.59 -3.74
N PHE A 195 21.54 -23.23 -3.75
CA PHE A 195 20.41 -22.83 -4.60
C PHE A 195 19.83 -21.47 -4.22
N GLY A 196 19.92 -21.08 -2.94
CA GLY A 196 19.54 -19.72 -2.49
C GLY A 196 20.35 -18.65 -3.21
N LYS A 197 21.68 -18.85 -3.30
CA LYS A 197 22.59 -17.95 -4.03
C LYS A 197 22.41 -18.06 -5.56
N ALA A 198 22.12 -19.25 -6.08
CA ALA A 198 21.99 -19.50 -7.50
C ALA A 198 20.81 -18.76 -8.16
N ILE A 199 19.74 -18.46 -7.40
CA ILE A 199 18.59 -17.68 -7.88
C ILE A 199 18.81 -16.16 -7.77
N GLU A 200 19.89 -15.70 -7.11
CA GLU A 200 20.18 -14.30 -6.88
C GLU A 200 21.01 -13.67 -8.01
N ARG A 201 20.96 -12.35 -8.07
CA ARG A 201 21.84 -11.47 -8.86
C ARG A 201 22.09 -10.18 -8.10
N THR A 202 23.07 -9.40 -8.53
CA THR A 202 23.14 -7.99 -8.15
C THR A 202 21.96 -7.25 -8.78
N GLY A 203 21.12 -6.65 -7.95
CA GLY A 203 20.01 -5.82 -8.41
C GLY A 203 20.52 -4.52 -9.02
N PHE A 204 19.73 -3.94 -9.92
CA PHE A 204 20.09 -2.69 -10.60
C PHE A 204 18.87 -1.77 -10.69
N VAL A 205 19.06 -0.51 -10.29
CA VAL A 205 18.02 0.52 -10.33
C VAL A 205 18.54 1.73 -11.08
N GLN A 206 17.74 2.27 -11.98
CA GLN A 206 18.02 3.57 -12.60
C GLN A 206 16.75 4.39 -12.76
N ASN A 207 16.88 5.69 -12.50
CA ASN A 207 15.80 6.65 -12.62
C ASN A 207 16.30 7.86 -13.39
N HIS A 208 15.54 8.32 -14.37
CA HIS A 208 15.85 9.51 -15.18
C HIS A 208 14.59 10.34 -15.34
N HIS A 209 14.67 11.62 -15.08
CA HIS A 209 13.54 12.54 -15.19
C HIS A 209 14.01 13.87 -15.77
N ILE A 210 13.32 14.33 -16.80
CA ILE A 210 13.53 15.65 -17.41
C ILE A 210 12.21 16.41 -17.30
N ALA A 211 12.26 17.62 -16.78
CA ALA A 211 11.12 18.51 -16.77
C ALA A 211 11.49 19.88 -17.33
N PHE A 212 10.56 20.48 -18.05
CA PHE A 212 10.70 21.83 -18.58
C PHE A 212 9.40 22.61 -18.40
N GLY A 213 9.52 23.88 -18.21
CA GLY A 213 8.37 24.75 -17.98
C GLY A 213 8.73 26.21 -18.04
N GLY A 214 7.72 27.00 -18.01
CA GLY A 214 7.82 28.44 -18.01
C GLY A 214 6.45 29.07 -18.09
N GLY A 215 6.41 30.38 -18.24
CA GLY A 215 5.14 31.08 -18.43
C GLY A 215 5.18 32.55 -18.14
N THR A 216 4.01 33.14 -18.33
CA THR A 216 3.70 34.53 -18.01
C THR A 216 2.76 34.59 -16.79
N GLU A 217 2.32 35.78 -16.43
CA GLU A 217 1.30 35.93 -15.37
C GLU A 217 -0.05 35.31 -15.71
N THR A 218 -0.35 35.19 -17.03
CA THR A 218 -1.64 34.68 -17.51
C THR A 218 -1.59 33.28 -18.11
N ALA A 219 -0.42 32.79 -18.50
CA ALA A 219 -0.28 31.48 -19.14
C ALA A 219 0.97 30.78 -18.61
N ASN A 220 0.81 29.59 -18.07
CA ASN A 220 1.94 28.78 -17.64
C ASN A 220 1.81 27.33 -18.03
N TYR A 221 2.95 26.69 -18.25
CA TYR A 221 2.99 25.28 -18.60
C TYR A 221 4.17 24.57 -17.91
N ARG A 222 4.00 23.28 -17.70
CA ARG A 222 5.07 22.38 -17.29
C ARG A 222 4.86 21.02 -17.97
N ALA A 223 5.91 20.48 -18.55
CA ALA A 223 5.91 19.13 -19.06
C ALA A 223 7.10 18.35 -18.48
N SER A 224 6.94 17.06 -18.34
CA SER A 224 7.99 16.18 -17.86
C SER A 224 7.91 14.80 -18.52
N VAL A 225 9.08 14.16 -18.63
CA VAL A 225 9.23 12.77 -19.08
C VAL A 225 10.14 12.07 -18.07
N GLY A 226 9.74 10.89 -17.63
CA GLY A 226 10.50 10.08 -16.69
C GLY A 226 10.60 8.63 -17.11
N MET A 227 11.67 7.98 -16.67
CA MET A 227 11.92 6.56 -16.78
C MET A 227 12.40 6.05 -15.42
N MET A 228 11.81 4.98 -14.93
CA MET A 228 12.27 4.23 -13.76
C MET A 228 12.41 2.77 -14.15
N GLN A 229 13.54 2.17 -13.78
CA GLN A 229 13.79 0.73 -13.96
C GLN A 229 14.32 0.15 -12.68
N HIS A 230 13.77 -0.97 -12.27
CA HIS A 230 14.21 -1.74 -11.11
C HIS A 230 14.29 -3.22 -11.48
N ASN A 231 15.50 -3.75 -11.53
CA ASN A 231 15.81 -5.17 -11.63
C ASN A 231 16.20 -5.65 -10.22
N THR A 232 15.36 -6.45 -9.59
CA THR A 232 15.55 -6.89 -8.20
C THR A 232 16.71 -7.86 -8.03
N VAL A 233 17.06 -8.17 -6.78
CA VAL A 233 18.11 -9.15 -6.42
C VAL A 233 17.78 -10.58 -6.82
N ILE A 234 16.50 -10.92 -7.07
CA ILE A 234 16.11 -12.22 -7.61
C ILE A 234 16.13 -12.15 -9.14
N ARG A 235 16.72 -13.17 -9.76
CA ARG A 235 16.79 -13.29 -11.22
C ARG A 235 15.38 -13.27 -11.84
N THR A 236 15.26 -12.73 -13.04
CA THR A 236 14.02 -12.58 -13.84
C THR A 236 13.00 -11.56 -13.34
N LYS A 237 12.96 -11.22 -12.05
CA LYS A 237 12.02 -10.24 -11.51
C LYS A 237 12.50 -8.79 -11.74
N GLY A 238 11.60 -7.94 -12.25
CA GLY A 238 11.88 -6.51 -12.43
C GLY A 238 10.71 -5.72 -13.00
N ASN A 239 10.88 -4.42 -13.05
CA ASN A 239 9.91 -3.52 -13.67
C ASN A 239 10.58 -2.37 -14.42
N GLN A 240 9.84 -1.81 -15.38
CA GLN A 240 10.18 -0.57 -16.08
C GLN A 240 8.92 0.31 -16.13
N ASN A 241 9.08 1.59 -15.82
CA ASN A 241 8.00 2.56 -15.90
C ASN A 241 8.44 3.77 -16.70
N TYR A 242 7.68 4.09 -17.74
CA TYR A 242 7.85 5.29 -18.57
C TYR A 242 6.65 6.19 -18.31
N ILE A 243 6.88 7.45 -18.02
CA ILE A 243 5.83 8.41 -17.72
C ILE A 243 6.05 9.70 -18.49
N ALA A 244 4.95 10.29 -18.94
CA ALA A 244 4.91 11.64 -19.50
C ALA A 244 3.78 12.43 -18.85
N LYS A 245 4.03 13.67 -18.49
CA LYS A 245 3.07 14.56 -17.84
C LYS A 245 3.09 15.93 -18.52
N LEU A 246 1.90 16.53 -18.66
CA LEU A 246 1.70 17.88 -19.15
C LEU A 246 0.66 18.61 -18.29
N ASP A 247 1.03 19.81 -17.85
CA ASP A 247 0.12 20.74 -17.16
C ASP A 247 0.14 22.09 -17.86
N ILE A 248 -1.02 22.67 -18.10
CA ILE A 248 -1.22 23.99 -18.69
C ILE A 248 -2.24 24.74 -17.83
N THR A 249 -1.90 25.96 -17.46
CA THR A 249 -2.83 26.89 -16.82
C THR A 249 -2.95 28.14 -17.68
N GLN A 250 -4.15 28.50 -18.05
CA GLN A 250 -4.48 29.71 -18.79
C GLN A 250 -5.46 30.57 -17.99
N MET A 251 -5.15 31.85 -17.86
CA MET A 251 -6.04 32.86 -17.28
C MET A 251 -6.51 33.82 -18.36
N ALA A 252 -7.76 34.23 -18.29
CA ALA A 252 -8.39 35.14 -19.22
C ALA A 252 -9.36 36.09 -18.50
N PHE A 253 -9.80 37.16 -19.21
CA PHE A 253 -10.78 38.15 -18.73
C PHE A 253 -10.35 38.74 -17.37
N ASP A 254 -9.16 39.32 -17.33
CA ASP A 254 -8.56 39.93 -16.10
C ASP A 254 -8.54 38.93 -14.92
N ASN A 255 -8.13 37.71 -15.20
CA ASN A 255 -8.05 36.60 -14.24
C ASN A 255 -9.40 36.11 -13.70
N ARG A 256 -10.53 36.52 -14.29
CA ARG A 256 -11.86 36.03 -13.93
C ARG A 256 -12.11 34.57 -14.37
N LEU A 257 -11.44 34.14 -15.42
CA LEU A 257 -11.47 32.74 -15.88
C LEU A 257 -10.08 32.15 -15.73
N THR A 258 -9.97 31.03 -15.04
CA THR A 258 -8.78 30.18 -15.00
C THR A 258 -9.14 28.80 -15.54
N ILE A 259 -8.40 28.31 -16.52
CA ILE A 259 -8.52 26.96 -17.07
C ILE A 259 -7.22 26.22 -16.75
N ASP A 260 -7.34 25.09 -16.06
CA ASP A 260 -6.25 24.16 -15.81
C ASP A 260 -6.50 22.89 -16.63
N LEU A 261 -5.55 22.48 -17.43
CA LEU A 261 -5.51 21.22 -18.16
C LEU A 261 -4.35 20.40 -17.64
N GLY A 262 -4.60 19.14 -17.33
CA GLY A 262 -3.56 18.21 -16.92
C GLY A 262 -3.73 16.88 -17.64
N MET A 263 -2.60 16.30 -18.06
CA MET A 263 -2.53 14.99 -18.70
C MET A 263 -1.36 14.20 -18.13
N VAL A 264 -1.57 12.92 -17.87
CA VAL A 264 -0.54 11.97 -17.45
C VAL A 264 -0.73 10.69 -18.26
N GLY A 265 0.34 10.21 -18.86
CA GLY A 265 0.39 8.89 -19.48
C GLY A 265 1.55 8.09 -18.92
N SER A 266 1.35 6.81 -18.62
CA SER A 266 2.42 5.91 -18.21
C SER A 266 2.30 4.56 -18.88
N LEU A 267 3.45 3.93 -19.11
CA LEU A 267 3.60 2.56 -19.58
C LEU A 267 4.49 1.83 -18.58
N GLN A 268 3.93 0.83 -17.91
CA GLN A 268 4.67 -0.02 -16.98
C GLN A 268 4.78 -1.41 -17.57
N LYS A 269 5.97 -1.99 -17.45
CA LYS A 269 6.25 -3.38 -17.81
C LYS A 269 6.78 -4.08 -16.58
N PHE A 270 6.09 -5.14 -16.18
CA PHE A 270 6.50 -5.98 -15.06
C PHE A 270 6.86 -7.35 -15.56
N SER A 271 7.96 -7.88 -15.04
CA SER A 271 8.28 -9.30 -15.11
C SER A 271 8.22 -9.83 -13.68
N TYR A 272 7.22 -10.65 -13.42
CA TYR A 272 7.00 -11.27 -12.12
C TYR A 272 7.68 -12.64 -12.03
N LEU A 273 7.82 -13.13 -10.82
CA LEU A 273 8.16 -14.51 -10.54
C LEU A 273 6.86 -15.29 -10.29
N PRO A 274 6.46 -16.16 -11.22
CA PRO A 274 5.35 -17.09 -10.97
C PRO A 274 5.66 -17.90 -9.71
N PHE A 275 4.69 -18.01 -8.81
CA PHE A 275 4.85 -18.76 -7.57
C PHE A 275 6.09 -18.38 -6.77
N GLN A 276 6.36 -17.07 -6.60
CA GLN A 276 7.56 -16.57 -5.92
C GLN A 276 7.82 -17.25 -4.57
N GLN A 277 6.79 -17.45 -3.76
CA GLN A 277 6.91 -18.15 -2.48
C GLN A 277 7.42 -19.59 -2.66
N ARG A 278 6.89 -20.30 -3.67
CA ARG A 278 7.34 -21.67 -3.98
C ARG A 278 8.79 -21.69 -4.50
N LEU A 279 9.18 -20.68 -5.32
CA LEU A 279 10.56 -20.56 -5.76
C LEU A 279 11.53 -20.37 -4.58
N LEU A 280 11.22 -19.45 -3.68
CA LEU A 280 12.05 -19.17 -2.50
C LEU A 280 12.11 -20.39 -1.56
N TYR A 281 10.97 -21.03 -1.34
CA TYR A 281 10.89 -22.27 -0.60
C TYR A 281 11.76 -23.37 -1.24
N SER A 282 11.60 -23.58 -2.56
CA SER A 282 12.38 -24.58 -3.27
C SER A 282 13.87 -24.26 -3.23
N ALA A 283 14.27 -23.00 -3.38
CA ALA A 283 15.67 -22.60 -3.32
C ALA A 283 16.33 -22.88 -1.96
N ALA A 284 15.57 -22.76 -0.86
CA ALA A 284 16.05 -23.12 0.45
C ALA A 284 16.05 -24.64 0.71
N ALA A 285 14.96 -25.30 0.34
CA ALA A 285 14.69 -26.67 0.72
C ALA A 285 15.26 -27.72 -0.26
N PHE A 286 15.69 -27.31 -1.47
CA PHE A 286 16.19 -28.25 -2.46
C PHE A 286 17.48 -28.95 -2.00
N ASN A 287 17.66 -30.20 -2.45
CA ASN A 287 18.81 -31.00 -2.11
C ASN A 287 20.12 -30.37 -2.63
N PRO A 288 21.06 -29.97 -1.78
CA PRO A 288 22.28 -29.26 -2.16
C PRO A 288 23.29 -30.11 -2.93
N THR A 289 23.08 -31.45 -3.02
CA THR A 289 23.95 -32.35 -3.78
C THR A 289 23.67 -32.37 -5.27
N PHE A 290 22.64 -31.63 -5.75
CA PHE A 290 22.29 -31.54 -7.16
C PHE A 290 23.10 -30.44 -7.88
N PRO A 291 23.29 -30.56 -9.23
CA PRO A 291 23.99 -29.55 -10.02
C PRO A 291 23.14 -28.29 -10.23
N ASP A 292 23.80 -27.15 -10.43
CA ASP A 292 23.20 -25.90 -10.91
C ASP A 292 23.18 -25.76 -12.44
N THR A 293 23.58 -26.81 -13.16
CA THR A 293 23.65 -26.88 -14.62
C THR A 293 22.55 -27.76 -15.20
N ARG A 294 22.23 -27.55 -16.47
CA ARG A 294 21.29 -28.37 -17.19
C ARG A 294 21.94 -29.70 -17.60
N ASN A 295 21.17 -30.79 -17.59
CA ASN A 295 21.57 -32.11 -18.06
C ASN A 295 21.66 -32.16 -19.60
N ALA A 296 22.04 -33.29 -20.14
CA ALA A 296 22.18 -33.50 -21.60
C ALA A 296 20.90 -33.25 -22.41
N ASN A 297 19.74 -33.31 -21.77
CA ASN A 297 18.43 -33.00 -22.36
C ASN A 297 18.05 -31.51 -22.25
N GLY A 298 18.94 -30.65 -21.77
CA GLY A 298 18.71 -29.22 -21.59
C GLY A 298 17.79 -28.87 -20.41
N LYS A 299 17.50 -29.81 -19.51
CA LYS A 299 16.62 -29.64 -18.34
C LYS A 299 17.43 -29.66 -17.03
N TYR A 300 16.92 -29.01 -16.02
CA TYR A 300 17.46 -29.17 -14.65
C TYR A 300 16.93 -30.46 -14.03
N ASP A 301 17.78 -31.17 -13.33
CA ASP A 301 17.41 -32.43 -12.66
C ASP A 301 16.51 -32.13 -11.45
N GLY A 302 15.42 -32.86 -11.33
CA GLY A 302 14.51 -32.85 -10.18
C GLY A 302 14.81 -34.01 -9.22
N ILE A 303 14.37 -33.90 -7.97
CA ILE A 303 14.44 -35.01 -7.02
C ILE A 303 13.45 -36.10 -7.49
N PRO A 304 13.89 -37.34 -7.76
CA PRO A 304 13.02 -38.41 -8.19
C PRO A 304 11.84 -38.60 -7.22
N GLU A 305 10.64 -38.80 -7.81
CA GLU A 305 9.39 -39.01 -7.05
C GLU A 305 8.92 -37.85 -6.16
N ALA A 306 9.69 -36.75 -6.04
CA ALA A 306 9.31 -35.57 -5.26
C ALA A 306 8.48 -34.59 -6.11
N THR A 307 7.16 -34.74 -6.08
CA THR A 307 6.23 -33.86 -6.84
C THR A 307 5.92 -32.55 -6.13
N TRP A 308 6.38 -32.39 -4.89
CA TRP A 308 6.09 -31.23 -4.01
C TRP A 308 7.16 -30.14 -4.03
N ILE A 309 8.35 -30.44 -4.58
CA ILE A 309 9.46 -29.48 -4.68
C ILE A 309 10.04 -29.49 -6.09
N ASP A 310 10.15 -28.33 -6.69
CA ASP A 310 10.74 -28.18 -8.01
C ASP A 310 12.20 -27.76 -7.89
N ASN A 311 13.01 -28.05 -8.93
CA ASN A 311 14.32 -27.43 -9.02
C ASN A 311 14.15 -25.91 -9.18
N PRO A 312 14.68 -25.07 -8.27
CA PRO A 312 14.46 -23.63 -8.29
C PRO A 312 15.01 -22.95 -9.53
N LEU A 313 16.05 -23.49 -10.15
CA LEU A 313 16.58 -22.96 -11.41
C LEU A 313 15.68 -23.29 -12.61
N ALA A 314 14.97 -24.41 -12.58
CA ALA A 314 13.95 -24.72 -13.58
C ALA A 314 12.75 -23.76 -13.44
N MET A 315 12.36 -23.40 -12.23
CA MET A 315 11.29 -22.44 -11.98
C MET A 315 11.60 -21.04 -12.54
N LEU A 316 12.87 -20.64 -12.63
CA LEU A 316 13.26 -19.39 -13.27
C LEU A 316 13.01 -19.34 -14.79
N ASP A 317 12.75 -20.49 -15.42
CA ASP A 317 12.35 -20.55 -16.84
C ASP A 317 10.87 -20.19 -17.06
N MET A 318 10.08 -20.16 -15.99
CA MET A 318 8.71 -19.65 -16.04
C MET A 318 8.71 -18.14 -16.34
N LYS A 319 7.68 -17.70 -17.08
CA LYS A 319 7.49 -16.29 -17.43
C LYS A 319 6.14 -15.83 -16.96
N GLN A 320 6.08 -14.64 -16.38
CA GLN A 320 4.86 -13.93 -16.07
C GLN A 320 5.12 -12.44 -16.28
N ASP A 321 4.52 -11.92 -17.33
CA ASP A 321 4.70 -10.54 -17.76
C ASP A 321 3.37 -9.79 -17.70
N GLU A 322 3.43 -8.51 -17.29
CA GLU A 322 2.30 -7.61 -17.30
C GLU A 322 2.70 -6.28 -17.94
N ASP A 323 1.94 -5.88 -18.95
CA ASP A 323 2.03 -4.57 -19.58
C ASP A 323 0.83 -3.73 -19.12
N ASN A 324 1.11 -2.62 -18.41
CA ASN A 324 0.10 -1.75 -17.84
C ASN A 324 0.21 -0.35 -18.46
N GLY A 325 -0.78 0.03 -19.28
CA GLY A 325 -0.91 1.37 -19.87
C GLY A 325 -1.92 2.20 -19.09
N HIS A 326 -1.50 3.33 -18.55
CA HIS A 326 -2.37 4.26 -17.86
C HIS A 326 -2.40 5.61 -18.57
N PHE A 327 -3.60 6.17 -18.74
CA PHE A 327 -3.82 7.52 -19.25
C PHE A 327 -4.85 8.23 -18.38
N ASN A 328 -4.53 9.45 -18.00
CA ASN A 328 -5.44 10.33 -17.27
C ASN A 328 -5.41 11.72 -17.88
N ALA A 329 -6.58 12.30 -18.11
CA ALA A 329 -6.74 13.69 -18.50
C ALA A 329 -7.79 14.38 -17.63
N HIS A 330 -7.55 15.63 -17.28
CA HIS A 330 -8.52 16.43 -16.55
C HIS A 330 -8.52 17.88 -17.01
N MET A 331 -9.68 18.50 -16.88
CA MET A 331 -9.87 19.93 -17.09
C MET A 331 -10.58 20.52 -15.87
N ARG A 332 -10.12 21.68 -15.43
CA ARG A 332 -10.78 22.50 -14.42
C ARG A 332 -10.98 23.90 -14.97
N ALA A 333 -12.19 24.41 -14.90
CA ALA A 333 -12.50 25.79 -15.15
C ALA A 333 -12.95 26.45 -13.83
N LYS A 334 -12.30 27.55 -13.46
CA LYS A 334 -12.69 28.41 -12.34
C LYS A 334 -13.13 29.76 -12.91
N VAL A 335 -14.37 30.16 -12.61
CA VAL A 335 -14.97 31.40 -13.06
C VAL A 335 -15.31 32.25 -11.84
N LEU A 336 -14.77 33.44 -11.76
CA LEU A 336 -15.17 34.46 -10.78
C LEU A 336 -16.38 35.17 -11.34
N LEU A 337 -17.60 34.72 -10.96
CA LEU A 337 -18.86 35.34 -11.38
C LEU A 337 -19.00 36.74 -10.77
N SER A 338 -18.50 36.94 -9.54
CA SER A 338 -18.36 38.21 -8.84
C SER A 338 -17.29 38.07 -7.78
N ASP A 339 -17.01 39.14 -7.03
CA ASP A 339 -16.07 39.10 -5.91
C ASP A 339 -16.48 38.12 -4.79
N LYS A 340 -17.76 37.75 -4.75
CA LYS A 340 -18.31 36.82 -3.75
C LYS A 340 -18.58 35.42 -4.29
N PHE A 341 -18.89 35.27 -5.57
CA PHE A 341 -19.30 34.01 -6.16
C PHE A 341 -18.25 33.45 -7.11
N THR A 342 -17.83 32.23 -6.84
CA THR A 342 -16.92 31.46 -7.69
C THR A 342 -17.60 30.16 -8.14
N LEU A 343 -17.69 29.97 -9.46
CA LEU A 343 -18.09 28.71 -10.06
C LEU A 343 -16.83 27.91 -10.42
N ARG A 344 -16.81 26.62 -10.08
CA ARG A 344 -15.79 25.68 -10.55
C ARG A 344 -16.47 24.51 -11.25
N VAL A 345 -15.96 24.14 -12.40
CA VAL A 345 -16.37 22.96 -13.15
C VAL A 345 -15.13 22.09 -13.35
N PHE A 346 -15.25 20.80 -13.10
CA PHE A 346 -14.19 19.84 -13.23
C PHE A 346 -14.67 18.62 -14.00
N GLY A 347 -13.85 18.13 -14.91
CA GLY A 347 -14.05 16.85 -15.60
C GLY A 347 -12.75 16.08 -15.68
N SER A 348 -12.81 14.75 -15.54
CA SER A 348 -11.67 13.87 -15.71
C SER A 348 -12.07 12.56 -16.38
N TYR A 349 -11.14 12.02 -17.15
CA TYR A 349 -11.22 10.70 -17.75
C TYR A 349 -9.94 9.93 -17.41
N SER A 350 -10.09 8.74 -16.87
CA SER A 350 -9.00 7.81 -16.59
C SER A 350 -9.21 6.52 -17.35
N TYR A 351 -8.17 6.04 -17.98
CA TYR A 351 -8.13 4.80 -18.73
C TYR A 351 -6.95 3.97 -18.27
N ASN A 352 -7.19 2.71 -17.91
CA ASN A 352 -6.17 1.76 -17.54
C ASN A 352 -6.36 0.47 -18.34
N SER A 353 -5.29 0.02 -19.01
CA SER A 353 -5.25 -1.17 -19.86
C SER A 353 -4.15 -2.09 -19.34
N ILE A 354 -4.51 -3.28 -18.91
CA ILE A 354 -3.60 -4.25 -18.31
C ILE A 354 -3.62 -5.51 -19.17
N GLY A 355 -2.50 -5.80 -19.80
CA GLY A 355 -2.24 -7.05 -20.52
C GLY A 355 -1.41 -7.98 -19.65
N THR A 356 -1.90 -9.17 -19.34
CA THR A 356 -1.18 -10.17 -18.54
C THR A 356 -0.88 -11.39 -19.42
N ALA A 357 0.32 -11.94 -19.28
CA ALA A 357 0.72 -13.16 -19.97
C ALA A 357 1.57 -14.02 -19.04
N HIS A 358 1.35 -15.35 -19.05
CA HIS A 358 2.30 -16.26 -18.41
C HIS A 358 2.55 -17.50 -19.28
N TYR A 359 3.73 -18.10 -19.05
CA TYR A 359 4.11 -19.38 -19.64
C TYR A 359 4.88 -20.23 -18.63
N TYR A 360 4.36 -21.41 -18.39
CA TYR A 360 5.01 -22.42 -17.58
C TYR A 360 5.51 -23.54 -18.50
N PRO A 361 6.85 -23.70 -18.62
CA PRO A 361 7.43 -24.63 -19.58
C PRO A 361 7.22 -26.08 -19.18
N THR A 362 7.32 -26.99 -20.17
CA THR A 362 7.16 -28.44 -19.98
C THR A 362 8.24 -29.06 -19.08
N SER A 363 9.31 -28.31 -18.81
CA SER A 363 10.36 -28.71 -17.86
C SER A 363 9.94 -28.60 -16.39
N VAL A 364 8.96 -27.75 -16.09
CA VAL A 364 8.44 -27.52 -14.72
C VAL A 364 6.99 -28.00 -14.60
N TRP A 365 6.19 -27.75 -15.62
CA TRP A 365 4.76 -28.07 -15.67
C TRP A 365 4.55 -29.11 -16.79
N SER A 366 4.35 -30.39 -16.46
CA SER A 366 4.44 -31.51 -17.38
C SER A 366 3.69 -31.36 -18.72
N LYS A 367 2.59 -30.61 -18.74
CA LYS A 367 1.81 -30.28 -19.94
C LYS A 367 2.15 -28.93 -20.54
N GLY A 368 2.99 -28.15 -19.89
CA GLY A 368 3.14 -26.73 -20.20
C GLY A 368 1.83 -25.95 -20.06
N GLU A 369 1.90 -24.66 -19.82
CA GLU A 369 0.71 -23.79 -19.75
C GLU A 369 1.04 -22.43 -20.31
N ALA A 370 0.14 -21.87 -21.12
CA ALA A 370 0.20 -20.51 -21.58
C ALA A 370 -1.13 -19.79 -21.29
N TYR A 371 -1.03 -18.58 -20.80
CA TYR A 371 -2.16 -17.69 -20.51
C TYR A 371 -1.97 -16.35 -21.18
N ARG A 372 -3.05 -15.77 -21.66
CA ARG A 372 -3.13 -14.36 -22.02
C ARG A 372 -4.44 -13.78 -21.54
N GLY A 373 -4.36 -12.65 -20.85
CA GLY A 373 -5.51 -11.88 -20.41
C GLY A 373 -5.36 -10.41 -20.76
N HIS A 374 -6.47 -9.74 -20.87
CA HIS A 374 -6.52 -8.29 -21.02
C HIS A 374 -7.64 -7.73 -20.16
N ARG A 375 -7.34 -6.71 -19.37
CA ARG A 375 -8.28 -5.99 -18.53
C ARG A 375 -8.23 -4.50 -18.86
N LYS A 376 -9.41 -3.90 -18.93
CA LYS A 376 -9.61 -2.49 -19.21
C LYS A 376 -10.48 -1.88 -18.12
N ASN A 377 -10.03 -0.77 -17.53
CA ASN A 377 -10.79 0.01 -16.57
C ASN A 377 -10.92 1.45 -17.08
N GLU A 378 -12.12 1.98 -17.03
CA GLU A 378 -12.44 3.36 -17.42
C GLU A 378 -13.17 4.05 -16.26
N ASN A 379 -12.78 5.30 -15.99
CA ASN A 379 -13.47 6.14 -15.01
C ASN A 379 -13.71 7.51 -15.63
N LEU A 380 -14.98 7.88 -15.74
CA LEU A 380 -15.43 9.22 -16.15
C LEU A 380 -16.04 9.91 -14.95
N ARG A 381 -15.53 11.09 -14.60
CA ARG A 381 -16.01 11.86 -13.47
C ARG A 381 -16.16 13.32 -13.82
N GLY A 382 -17.25 13.92 -13.37
CA GLY A 382 -17.51 15.34 -13.49
C GLY A 382 -18.11 15.91 -12.21
N ASN A 383 -17.73 17.16 -11.89
CA ASN A 383 -18.38 17.90 -10.82
C ASN A 383 -18.50 19.40 -11.15
N ALA A 384 -19.47 20.04 -10.51
CA ALA A 384 -19.63 21.48 -10.54
C ALA A 384 -19.86 21.99 -9.11
N SER A 385 -19.18 23.07 -8.72
CA SER A 385 -19.34 23.70 -7.41
C SER A 385 -19.52 25.20 -7.51
N LEU A 386 -20.48 25.71 -6.76
CA LEU A 386 -20.68 27.14 -6.53
C LEU A 386 -20.26 27.49 -5.12
N THR A 387 -19.32 28.42 -4.99
CA THR A 387 -18.80 28.89 -3.71
C THR A 387 -19.19 30.36 -3.52
N TYR A 388 -19.82 30.67 -2.39
CA TYR A 388 -20.07 32.01 -1.91
C TYR A 388 -19.06 32.34 -0.81
N ASN A 389 -18.32 33.46 -0.95
CA ASN A 389 -17.32 33.90 0.00
C ASN A 389 -17.61 35.34 0.41
N GLN A 390 -17.87 35.57 1.69
CA GLN A 390 -18.18 36.87 2.24
C GLN A 390 -17.22 37.21 3.36
N ASN A 391 -16.37 38.23 3.12
CA ASN A 391 -15.51 38.83 4.15
C ASN A 391 -16.29 39.94 4.82
N LEU A 392 -16.48 39.82 6.13
CA LEU A 392 -17.03 40.84 7.01
C LEU A 392 -15.90 41.43 7.85
N LYS A 393 -16.17 42.55 8.56
CA LYS A 393 -15.13 43.28 9.33
C LYS A 393 -14.34 42.39 10.32
N HIS A 394 -15.00 41.40 10.91
CA HIS A 394 -14.40 40.51 11.93
C HIS A 394 -14.64 39.05 11.67
N SER A 395 -15.22 38.67 10.52
CA SER A 395 -15.54 37.31 10.23
C SER A 395 -15.47 37.01 8.72
N ASN A 396 -15.31 35.73 8.39
CA ASN A 396 -15.39 35.22 7.02
C ASN A 396 -16.43 34.09 6.97
N LEU A 397 -17.33 34.14 6.01
CA LEU A 397 -18.31 33.10 5.72
C LEU A 397 -18.00 32.54 4.34
N ASN A 398 -17.78 31.21 4.26
CA ASN A 398 -17.61 30.45 3.03
C ASN A 398 -18.70 29.39 2.95
N LEU A 399 -19.54 29.47 1.92
CA LEU A 399 -20.57 28.47 1.63
C LEU A 399 -20.26 27.82 0.29
N MET A 400 -20.39 26.51 0.19
CA MET A 400 -20.19 25.77 -1.05
C MET A 400 -21.29 24.74 -1.24
N ALA A 401 -21.83 24.70 -2.46
CA ALA A 401 -22.67 23.61 -2.96
C ALA A 401 -21.96 22.93 -4.12
N LEU A 402 -21.93 21.61 -4.13
CA LEU A 402 -21.28 20.81 -5.18
C LEU A 402 -22.18 19.64 -5.57
N ILE A 403 -22.26 19.40 -6.88
CA ILE A 403 -22.82 18.19 -7.48
C ILE A 403 -21.70 17.41 -8.18
N GLU A 404 -21.76 16.08 -8.10
CA GLU A 404 -20.77 15.21 -8.71
C GLU A 404 -21.42 13.97 -9.30
N ALA A 405 -20.94 13.51 -10.45
CA ALA A 405 -21.29 12.24 -11.06
C ALA A 405 -20.04 11.48 -11.46
N GLU A 406 -20.07 10.15 -11.32
CA GLU A 406 -18.98 9.25 -11.66
C GLU A 406 -19.54 7.98 -12.29
N GLN A 407 -18.90 7.51 -13.35
CA GLN A 407 -19.13 6.22 -13.97
C GLN A 407 -17.83 5.44 -14.01
N GLN A 408 -17.85 4.20 -13.54
CA GLN A 408 -16.74 3.26 -13.62
C GLN A 408 -17.16 2.07 -14.46
N LYS A 409 -16.33 1.72 -15.45
CA LYS A 409 -16.49 0.54 -16.29
C LYS A 409 -15.26 -0.33 -16.19
N ALA A 410 -15.46 -1.63 -16.06
CA ALA A 410 -14.39 -2.61 -16.14
C ALA A 410 -14.80 -3.71 -17.09
N SER A 411 -13.90 -4.12 -17.96
CA SER A 411 -14.09 -5.25 -18.86
C SER A 411 -12.78 -6.00 -19.06
N GLY A 412 -12.88 -7.26 -19.39
CA GLY A 412 -11.70 -8.04 -19.66
C GLY A 412 -12.05 -9.38 -20.26
N PHE A 413 -11.02 -10.06 -20.73
CA PHE A 413 -11.08 -11.46 -21.17
C PHE A 413 -9.76 -12.13 -20.86
N TYR A 414 -9.77 -13.44 -20.79
CA TYR A 414 -8.58 -14.24 -20.70
C TYR A 414 -8.75 -15.58 -21.45
N THR A 415 -7.61 -16.19 -21.77
CA THR A 415 -7.59 -17.55 -22.31
C THR A 415 -6.35 -18.30 -21.84
N THR A 416 -6.54 -19.55 -21.47
CA THR A 416 -5.52 -20.50 -21.02
C THR A 416 -5.45 -21.67 -22.00
N THR A 417 -4.25 -22.17 -22.23
CA THR A 417 -4.00 -23.32 -23.08
C THR A 417 -2.91 -24.17 -22.46
N THR A 418 -3.08 -25.50 -22.49
CA THR A 418 -2.09 -26.48 -22.01
C THR A 418 -1.82 -27.54 -23.08
N GLY A 419 -0.93 -28.47 -22.80
CA GLY A 419 -0.61 -29.56 -23.73
C GLY A 419 0.36 -29.14 -24.84
N PHE A 420 1.43 -28.43 -24.47
CA PHE A 420 2.50 -28.04 -25.37
C PHE A 420 3.46 -29.20 -25.61
N SER A 421 3.86 -29.42 -26.88
CA SER A 421 4.86 -30.42 -27.26
C SER A 421 6.30 -29.87 -27.12
N ASN A 422 6.47 -28.59 -27.10
CA ASN A 422 7.76 -27.87 -26.91
C ASN A 422 7.53 -26.46 -26.37
N ASP A 423 8.58 -25.83 -25.88
CA ASP A 423 8.54 -24.54 -25.21
C ASP A 423 8.91 -23.34 -26.13
N LEU A 424 9.05 -23.58 -27.46
CA LEU A 424 9.59 -22.57 -28.40
C LEU A 424 8.76 -21.31 -28.49
N TYR A 425 7.44 -21.44 -28.50
CA TYR A 425 6.54 -20.30 -28.75
C TYR A 425 6.13 -19.54 -27.47
N SER A 426 6.33 -20.14 -26.29
CA SER A 426 5.91 -19.55 -25.02
C SER A 426 4.40 -19.15 -25.10
N TYR A 427 4.02 -18.03 -24.49
CA TYR A 427 2.66 -17.45 -24.56
C TYR A 427 2.37 -16.69 -25.88
N HIS A 428 3.32 -16.63 -26.81
CA HIS A 428 3.11 -15.88 -28.06
C HIS A 428 2.22 -16.65 -29.07
N LYS A 429 2.08 -17.96 -28.93
CA LYS A 429 1.23 -18.78 -29.81
C LYS A 429 0.42 -19.81 -29.01
N LEU A 430 -0.74 -19.38 -28.52
CA LEU A 430 -1.63 -20.22 -27.74
C LEU A 430 -2.14 -21.45 -28.52
N SER A 431 -2.24 -21.36 -29.85
CA SER A 431 -2.65 -22.49 -30.70
C SER A 431 -1.66 -23.64 -30.73
N ALA A 432 -0.42 -23.47 -30.21
CA ALA A 432 0.56 -24.53 -30.11
C ALA A 432 0.26 -25.55 -28.98
N GLY A 433 -0.55 -25.18 -27.98
CA GLY A 433 -1.06 -26.10 -26.99
C GLY A 433 -2.27 -26.87 -27.55
N SER A 434 -2.38 -28.17 -27.23
CA SER A 434 -3.42 -29.06 -27.74
C SER A 434 -4.70 -29.08 -26.88
N ILE A 435 -4.64 -28.63 -25.66
CA ILE A 435 -5.73 -28.70 -24.67
C ILE A 435 -6.27 -27.29 -24.38
N ARG A 436 -7.59 -27.16 -24.52
CA ARG A 436 -8.35 -25.96 -24.12
C ARG A 436 -9.22 -26.35 -22.94
N PRO A 437 -8.85 -25.97 -21.69
CA PRO A 437 -9.75 -26.20 -20.56
C PRO A 437 -11.10 -25.52 -20.82
N TRP A 438 -12.20 -26.16 -20.45
CA TRP A 438 -13.54 -25.62 -20.71
C TRP A 438 -13.79 -24.30 -19.98
N ASP A 439 -13.17 -24.11 -18.82
CA ASP A 439 -13.15 -22.90 -17.99
C ASP A 439 -11.93 -22.00 -18.25
N GLY A 440 -11.08 -22.37 -19.20
CA GLY A 440 -9.84 -21.69 -19.55
C GLY A 440 -10.04 -20.41 -20.34
N THR A 441 -11.27 -20.06 -20.73
CA THR A 441 -11.55 -18.82 -21.47
C THR A 441 -12.81 -18.18 -20.90
N ASP A 442 -12.71 -16.92 -20.51
CA ASP A 442 -13.83 -16.15 -20.01
C ASP A 442 -13.68 -14.66 -20.36
N ALA A 443 -14.81 -13.94 -20.32
CA ALA A 443 -14.88 -12.52 -20.47
C ALA A 443 -15.87 -11.92 -19.46
N TYR A 444 -15.59 -10.73 -18.97
CA TYR A 444 -16.45 -10.06 -18.01
C TYR A 444 -16.65 -8.58 -18.37
N TYR A 445 -17.78 -8.05 -17.91
CA TYR A 445 -18.10 -6.63 -17.97
C TYR A 445 -18.75 -6.21 -16.65
N SER A 446 -18.36 -5.03 -16.18
CA SER A 446 -18.90 -4.42 -14.97
C SER A 446 -19.07 -2.91 -15.19
N ASP A 447 -20.20 -2.39 -14.74
CA ASP A 447 -20.52 -0.96 -14.79
C ASP A 447 -21.09 -0.52 -13.44
N SER A 448 -20.69 0.64 -12.95
CA SER A 448 -21.23 1.25 -11.76
C SER A 448 -21.29 2.77 -11.87
N HIS A 449 -22.35 3.34 -11.27
CA HIS A 449 -22.62 4.77 -11.27
C HIS A 449 -22.72 5.29 -9.85
N MET A 450 -22.24 6.52 -9.64
CA MET A 450 -22.36 7.22 -8.38
C MET A 450 -22.70 8.68 -8.63
N GLU A 451 -23.68 9.17 -7.89
CA GLU A 451 -24.09 10.58 -7.88
C GLU A 451 -23.94 11.14 -6.46
N SER A 452 -23.57 12.40 -6.34
CA SER A 452 -23.31 13.01 -5.04
C SER A 452 -23.73 14.47 -4.99
N LEU A 453 -24.21 14.87 -3.83
CA LEU A 453 -24.48 16.26 -3.47
C LEU A 453 -23.71 16.60 -2.19
N LEU A 454 -22.95 17.70 -2.17
CA LEU A 454 -22.25 18.21 -1.02
C LEU A 454 -22.64 19.66 -0.74
N LEU A 455 -23.01 19.93 0.51
CA LEU A 455 -23.15 21.28 1.06
C LEU A 455 -22.09 21.47 2.15
N ARG A 456 -21.34 22.56 2.07
CA ARG A 456 -20.31 22.92 3.07
C ARG A 456 -20.52 24.37 3.52
N ALA A 457 -20.44 24.59 4.81
CA ALA A 457 -20.42 25.92 5.41
C ALA A 457 -19.20 26.02 6.33
N GLN A 458 -18.44 27.11 6.18
CA GLN A 458 -17.33 27.43 7.06
C GLN A 458 -17.47 28.86 7.51
N TYR A 459 -17.47 29.07 8.83
CA TYR A 459 -17.51 30.38 9.45
C TYR A 459 -16.29 30.60 10.33
N THR A 460 -15.53 31.65 10.07
CA THR A 460 -14.35 32.03 10.86
C THR A 460 -14.60 33.38 11.49
N LEU A 461 -14.56 33.43 12.83
CA LEU A 461 -14.77 34.63 13.63
C LEU A 461 -13.43 35.12 14.22
N LEU A 462 -13.11 36.39 14.06
CA LEU A 462 -11.92 37.08 14.62
C LEU A 462 -10.60 36.42 14.24
N GLU A 463 -10.59 35.57 13.21
CA GLU A 463 -9.48 34.69 12.83
C GLU A 463 -9.05 33.72 13.98
N ARG A 464 -9.89 33.53 14.98
CA ARG A 464 -9.64 32.69 16.15
C ARG A 464 -10.50 31.45 16.20
N TYR A 465 -11.78 31.58 15.87
CA TYR A 465 -12.77 30.52 15.97
C TYR A 465 -13.23 30.16 14.58
N THR A 466 -13.01 28.92 14.18
CA THR A 466 -13.52 28.42 12.90
C THR A 466 -14.48 27.25 13.17
N LEU A 467 -15.67 27.34 12.59
CA LEU A 467 -16.65 26.27 12.58
C LEU A 467 -16.85 25.82 11.14
N THR A 468 -16.77 24.54 10.90
CA THR A 468 -17.02 23.93 9.58
C THR A 468 -18.09 22.86 9.72
N ALA A 469 -19.09 22.88 8.84
CA ALA A 469 -20.12 21.86 8.73
C ALA A 469 -20.22 21.37 7.29
N ASN A 470 -20.31 20.06 7.12
CA ASN A 470 -20.53 19.45 5.80
C ASN A 470 -21.76 18.53 5.87
N ALA A 471 -22.52 18.48 4.79
CA ALA A 471 -23.61 17.53 4.56
C ALA A 471 -23.45 16.94 3.18
N ARG A 472 -23.15 15.64 3.12
CA ARG A 472 -22.99 14.94 1.85
C ARG A 472 -23.97 13.81 1.72
N GLY A 473 -24.64 13.71 0.56
CA GLY A 473 -25.43 12.57 0.14
C GLY A 473 -24.76 11.90 -1.06
N ASP A 474 -24.58 10.58 -1.00
CA ASP A 474 -24.06 9.76 -2.11
C ASP A 474 -25.10 8.70 -2.48
N ALA A 475 -25.35 8.51 -3.78
CA ALA A 475 -26.14 7.42 -4.32
C ALA A 475 -25.24 6.52 -5.20
N SER A 476 -25.26 5.20 -4.96
CA SER A 476 -24.48 4.24 -5.73
C SER A 476 -25.34 3.11 -6.26
N SER A 477 -25.07 2.73 -7.51
CA SER A 477 -25.74 1.59 -8.16
C SER A 477 -25.34 0.23 -7.60
N LYS A 478 -24.28 0.16 -6.79
CA LYS A 478 -23.79 -1.08 -6.16
C LYS A 478 -24.69 -1.60 -5.05
N PHE A 479 -25.44 -0.70 -4.40
CA PHE A 479 -26.32 -1.04 -3.29
C PHE A 479 -27.71 -1.49 -3.71
N GLY A 480 -28.40 -2.12 -2.79
CA GLY A 480 -29.78 -2.53 -2.95
C GLY A 480 -30.71 -1.35 -3.23
N LYS A 481 -31.79 -1.61 -3.96
CA LYS A 481 -32.72 -0.57 -4.37
C LYS A 481 -33.29 0.28 -3.25
N ASN A 482 -33.37 -0.29 -2.02
CA ASN A 482 -33.89 0.37 -0.83
C ASN A 482 -32.88 1.31 -0.15
N HIS A 483 -31.57 1.14 -0.41
CA HIS A 483 -30.48 1.80 0.33
C HIS A 483 -29.36 2.37 -0.56
N ARG A 484 -29.73 2.81 -1.78
CA ARG A 484 -28.75 3.44 -2.69
C ARG A 484 -28.18 4.72 -2.15
N TRP A 485 -28.99 5.52 -1.45
CA TRP A 485 -28.57 6.78 -0.85
C TRP A 485 -27.97 6.58 0.53
N GLY A 486 -26.78 7.17 0.76
CA GLY A 486 -26.15 7.33 2.06
C GLY A 486 -26.03 8.81 2.41
N PHE A 487 -26.18 9.17 3.69
CA PHE A 487 -26.05 10.54 4.17
C PHE A 487 -24.92 10.63 5.20
N PHE A 488 -23.97 11.54 4.96
CA PHE A 488 -22.70 11.65 5.69
C PHE A 488 -22.47 13.08 6.19
N PRO A 489 -23.07 13.48 7.31
CA PRO A 489 -22.86 14.79 7.92
C PRO A 489 -21.53 14.80 8.70
N SER A 490 -20.91 16.00 8.78
CA SER A 490 -19.78 16.23 9.68
C SER A 490 -19.74 17.67 10.20
N VAL A 491 -19.16 17.84 11.38
CA VAL A 491 -18.92 19.15 12.00
C VAL A 491 -17.55 19.16 12.63
N SER A 492 -16.86 20.28 12.49
CA SER A 492 -15.57 20.50 13.17
C SER A 492 -15.39 21.94 13.58
N GLY A 493 -14.63 22.14 14.67
CA GLY A 493 -14.27 23.42 15.21
C GLY A 493 -12.77 23.55 15.43
N ALA A 494 -12.24 24.75 15.20
CA ALA A 494 -10.87 25.11 15.56
C ALA A 494 -10.85 26.40 16.35
N TRP A 495 -10.02 26.40 17.39
CA TRP A 495 -9.76 27.57 18.22
C TRP A 495 -8.27 27.88 18.22
N VAL A 496 -7.91 29.01 17.64
CA VAL A 496 -6.53 29.52 17.62
C VAL A 496 -6.27 30.29 18.92
N ILE A 497 -5.86 29.57 19.95
CA ILE A 497 -5.64 30.07 21.32
C ILE A 497 -4.57 31.15 21.33
N SER A 498 -3.50 30.99 20.54
CA SER A 498 -2.41 31.97 20.48
C SER A 498 -2.83 33.36 20.02
N LYS A 499 -3.99 33.53 19.37
CA LYS A 499 -4.53 34.80 18.95
C LYS A 499 -5.40 35.48 20.03
N GLU A 500 -5.58 34.84 21.19
CA GLU A 500 -6.33 35.43 22.30
C GLU A 500 -5.57 36.60 22.97
N PRO A 501 -6.30 37.63 23.47
CA PRO A 501 -5.64 38.78 24.08
C PRO A 501 -4.72 38.45 25.26
N TRP A 502 -5.11 37.43 26.07
CA TRP A 502 -4.35 36.98 27.24
C TRP A 502 -3.11 36.11 26.87
N MET A 503 -2.96 35.67 25.62
CA MET A 503 -1.79 34.95 25.12
C MET A 503 -0.69 35.89 24.59
N LYS A 504 -0.95 37.17 24.40
CA LYS A 504 -0.02 38.15 23.77
C LYS A 504 1.31 38.24 24.50
N ASP A 505 1.32 38.11 25.82
CA ASP A 505 2.51 38.22 26.64
C ASP A 505 3.37 36.95 26.62
N LEU A 506 2.83 35.82 26.11
CA LEU A 506 3.53 34.56 25.97
C LEU A 506 4.25 34.48 24.62
N THR A 507 5.26 35.34 24.43
CA THR A 507 5.98 35.51 23.15
C THR A 507 6.71 34.25 22.65
N PHE A 508 6.94 33.27 23.54
CA PHE A 508 7.52 31.99 23.16
C PHE A 508 6.52 31.05 22.46
N VAL A 509 5.18 31.30 22.61
CA VAL A 509 4.15 30.55 21.91
C VAL A 509 3.86 31.21 20.57
N THR A 510 4.35 30.64 19.48
CA THR A 510 4.13 31.20 18.14
C THR A 510 2.74 30.85 17.63
N ASN A 511 2.30 29.60 17.83
CA ASN A 511 0.95 29.14 17.48
C ASN A 511 0.47 28.12 18.51
N ALA A 512 -0.79 28.23 18.92
CA ALA A 512 -1.49 27.23 19.72
C ALA A 512 -2.91 27.11 19.18
N LYS A 513 -3.29 25.93 18.68
CA LYS A 513 -4.60 25.69 18.08
C LYS A 513 -5.19 24.38 18.61
N LEU A 514 -6.40 24.46 19.13
CA LEU A 514 -7.21 23.32 19.52
C LEU A 514 -8.19 22.99 18.39
N ARG A 515 -8.34 21.71 18.08
CA ARG A 515 -9.25 21.20 17.05
C ARG A 515 -10.15 20.13 17.64
N ILE A 516 -11.41 20.11 17.21
CA ILE A 516 -12.37 19.07 17.55
C ILE A 516 -13.23 18.78 16.33
N GLY A 517 -13.50 17.51 16.06
CA GLY A 517 -14.29 17.09 14.91
C GLY A 517 -15.09 15.84 15.19
N TYR A 518 -16.28 15.79 14.59
CA TYR A 518 -17.12 14.60 14.53
C TYR A 518 -17.77 14.48 13.15
N GLY A 519 -17.82 13.27 12.62
CA GLY A 519 -18.45 13.07 11.32
C GLY A 519 -18.67 11.62 10.97
N LEU A 520 -19.49 11.44 9.94
CA LEU A 520 -19.81 10.16 9.35
C LEU A 520 -19.18 10.07 7.96
N SER A 521 -18.67 8.91 7.61
CA SER A 521 -18.27 8.57 6.24
C SER A 521 -18.78 7.17 5.90
N GLY A 522 -19.20 6.99 4.65
CA GLY A 522 -19.62 5.69 4.14
C GLY A 522 -18.46 4.89 3.55
N SER A 523 -18.65 3.60 3.29
CA SER A 523 -17.76 2.79 2.47
C SER A 523 -18.54 1.87 1.55
N GLN A 524 -18.05 1.75 0.31
CA GLN A 524 -18.50 0.78 -0.69
C GLN A 524 -17.33 -0.11 -1.15
N ALA A 525 -16.21 -0.09 -0.44
CA ALA A 525 -14.97 -0.77 -0.85
C ALA A 525 -15.09 -2.30 -0.81
N SER A 526 -16.07 -2.81 -0.05
CA SER A 526 -16.32 -4.24 0.13
C SER A 526 -17.26 -4.86 -0.90
N ILE A 527 -17.78 -4.08 -1.85
CA ILE A 527 -18.80 -4.57 -2.79
C ILE A 527 -18.45 -4.25 -4.24
N ASP A 528 -18.77 -5.23 -5.09
CA ASP A 528 -18.72 -5.11 -6.55
C ASP A 528 -20.03 -4.59 -7.12
N SER A 529 -20.06 -4.33 -8.43
CA SER A 529 -21.17 -3.66 -9.12
C SER A 529 -22.53 -4.34 -8.96
N TYR A 530 -22.57 -5.67 -8.73
CA TYR A 530 -23.82 -6.44 -8.76
C TYR A 530 -24.06 -7.25 -7.49
N ASN A 531 -23.38 -6.90 -6.35
CA ASN A 531 -23.50 -7.69 -5.12
C ASN A 531 -24.89 -7.69 -4.48
N SER A 532 -25.74 -6.71 -4.79
CA SER A 532 -27.14 -6.67 -4.34
C SER A 532 -28.09 -7.53 -5.16
N MET A 533 -27.63 -8.11 -6.28
CA MET A 533 -28.43 -8.87 -7.24
C MET A 533 -28.18 -10.37 -7.13
N MET A 534 -29.18 -11.18 -7.49
CA MET A 534 -28.98 -12.59 -7.76
C MET A 534 -28.21 -12.76 -9.06
N LEU A 535 -27.16 -13.55 -9.03
CA LEU A 535 -26.34 -13.82 -10.22
C LEU A 535 -26.34 -15.30 -10.55
N LEU A 536 -26.36 -15.56 -11.88
CA LEU A 536 -26.21 -16.87 -12.47
C LEU A 536 -24.85 -16.93 -13.19
N GLN A 537 -24.21 -18.10 -13.13
CA GLN A 537 -22.98 -18.35 -13.88
C GLN A 537 -23.09 -19.70 -14.58
N PRO A 538 -22.56 -19.87 -15.81
CA PRO A 538 -22.36 -21.18 -16.40
C PRO A 538 -21.58 -22.08 -15.45
N ASN A 539 -22.08 -23.27 -15.16
CA ASN A 539 -21.48 -24.19 -14.18
C ASN A 539 -21.25 -25.61 -14.71
N GLY A 540 -21.37 -25.81 -16.00
CA GLY A 540 -21.14 -27.10 -16.65
C GLY A 540 -21.84 -27.22 -18.00
N ILE A 541 -21.68 -28.41 -18.58
CA ILE A 541 -22.34 -28.80 -19.82
C ILE A 541 -23.07 -30.13 -19.62
N VAL A 542 -24.26 -30.26 -20.21
CA VAL A 542 -25.05 -31.48 -20.17
C VAL A 542 -25.53 -31.84 -21.58
N PRO A 543 -25.64 -33.11 -21.93
CA PRO A 543 -26.35 -33.52 -23.15
C PRO A 543 -27.86 -33.30 -22.94
N TYR A 544 -28.50 -32.57 -23.84
CA TYR A 544 -29.92 -32.33 -23.83
C TYR A 544 -30.48 -32.36 -25.26
N ASN A 545 -31.48 -33.20 -25.52
CA ASN A 545 -32.09 -33.33 -26.85
C ASN A 545 -31.07 -33.54 -27.99
N GLY A 546 -30.06 -34.41 -27.79
CA GLY A 546 -29.06 -34.71 -28.80
C GLY A 546 -28.02 -33.59 -29.03
N SER A 547 -28.07 -32.53 -28.26
CA SER A 547 -27.12 -31.40 -28.27
C SER A 547 -26.43 -31.24 -26.92
N ILE A 548 -25.25 -30.67 -26.91
CA ILE A 548 -24.58 -30.25 -25.68
C ILE A 548 -25.10 -28.86 -25.29
N SER A 549 -25.69 -28.74 -24.12
CA SER A 549 -26.21 -27.49 -23.57
C SER A 549 -25.42 -27.05 -22.33
N THR A 550 -25.19 -25.76 -22.21
CA THR A 550 -24.57 -25.17 -21.01
C THR A 550 -25.59 -25.05 -19.88
N THR A 551 -25.26 -25.53 -18.71
CA THR A 551 -26.04 -25.30 -17.49
C THR A 551 -25.61 -24.01 -16.79
N ALA A 552 -26.53 -23.37 -16.09
CA ALA A 552 -26.24 -22.21 -15.26
C ALA A 552 -26.72 -22.45 -13.82
N GLY A 553 -25.89 -22.09 -12.88
CA GLY A 553 -26.19 -22.17 -11.45
C GLY A 553 -26.19 -20.80 -10.78
N ILE A 554 -26.96 -20.68 -9.70
CA ILE A 554 -26.98 -19.48 -8.87
C ILE A 554 -25.66 -19.44 -8.07
N ILE A 555 -24.96 -18.33 -8.16
CA ILE A 555 -23.68 -18.11 -7.46
C ILE A 555 -23.76 -17.03 -6.38
N ARG A 556 -24.91 -16.34 -6.29
CA ARG A 556 -25.13 -15.26 -5.33
C ARG A 556 -26.62 -15.06 -5.05
N ASN A 557 -26.95 -14.92 -3.76
CA ASN A 557 -28.26 -14.47 -3.33
C ASN A 557 -28.45 -12.97 -3.55
N ALA A 558 -29.67 -12.55 -3.89
CA ALA A 558 -30.04 -11.14 -3.89
C ALA A 558 -30.12 -10.60 -2.46
N ASN A 559 -29.66 -9.35 -2.27
CA ASN A 559 -29.93 -8.58 -1.05
C ASN A 559 -30.39 -7.16 -1.42
N PRO A 560 -31.70 -6.90 -1.52
CA PRO A 560 -32.23 -5.57 -1.85
C PRO A 560 -32.00 -4.54 -0.73
N ASP A 561 -31.65 -4.98 0.50
CA ASP A 561 -31.39 -4.14 1.65
C ASP A 561 -29.89 -3.93 1.91
N LEU A 562 -29.04 -4.37 0.97
CA LEU A 562 -27.60 -4.12 1.03
C LEU A 562 -27.31 -2.62 1.06
N LYS A 563 -26.62 -2.16 2.09
CA LYS A 563 -26.39 -0.73 2.39
C LYS A 563 -24.94 -0.40 2.67
N TRP A 564 -24.67 0.87 2.85
CA TRP A 564 -23.35 1.44 3.14
C TRP A 564 -22.80 0.95 4.49
N GLU A 565 -21.52 0.60 4.54
CA GLU A 565 -20.79 0.57 5.81
C GLU A 565 -20.63 2.01 6.30
N VAL A 566 -20.90 2.28 7.57
CA VAL A 566 -20.87 3.64 8.13
C VAL A 566 -19.83 3.74 9.23
N LYS A 567 -18.82 4.59 8.99
CA LYS A 567 -17.78 4.94 9.98
C LYS A 567 -18.15 6.26 10.65
N LYS A 568 -18.36 6.23 11.98
CA LYS A 568 -18.54 7.37 12.86
C LYS A 568 -17.20 7.68 13.52
N SER A 569 -16.69 8.89 13.35
CA SER A 569 -15.35 9.27 13.80
C SER A 569 -15.39 10.55 14.64
N PHE A 570 -14.73 10.50 15.79
CA PHE A 570 -14.45 11.62 16.67
C PHE A 570 -12.94 11.88 16.69
N ASN A 571 -12.53 13.13 16.64
CA ASN A 571 -11.15 13.57 16.75
C ASN A 571 -11.04 14.81 17.66
N ILE A 572 -10.01 14.86 18.50
CA ILE A 572 -9.56 16.05 19.20
C ILE A 572 -8.06 16.19 19.00
N GLY A 573 -7.60 17.39 18.66
CA GLY A 573 -6.20 17.65 18.35
C GLY A 573 -5.70 18.97 18.87
N LEU A 574 -4.42 19.02 19.22
CA LEU A 574 -3.68 20.20 19.64
C LEU A 574 -2.48 20.40 18.70
N ASP A 575 -2.40 21.57 18.07
CA ASP A 575 -1.23 22.01 17.32
C ASP A 575 -0.53 23.11 18.11
N LEU A 576 0.72 22.91 18.45
CA LEU A 576 1.54 23.83 19.24
C LEU A 576 2.84 24.14 18.52
N THR A 577 3.16 25.41 18.36
CA THR A 577 4.43 25.88 17.80
C THR A 577 5.07 26.86 18.74
N LEU A 578 6.32 26.61 19.10
CA LEU A 578 7.04 27.39 20.10
C LEU A 578 8.34 27.97 19.54
N TRP A 579 8.85 29.01 20.23
CA TRP A 579 10.17 29.61 20.00
C TRP A 579 10.41 29.97 18.53
N GLN A 580 9.52 30.81 17.98
CA GLN A 580 9.64 31.29 16.58
C GLN A 580 9.74 30.11 15.58
N ASN A 581 8.87 29.13 15.76
CA ASN A 581 8.80 27.94 14.90
C ASN A 581 9.96 26.93 15.05
N ARG A 582 10.77 27.02 16.13
CA ARG A 582 11.84 26.03 16.36
C ARG A 582 11.34 24.71 16.88
N LEU A 583 10.19 24.69 17.54
CA LEU A 583 9.54 23.47 18.01
C LEU A 583 8.09 23.45 17.54
N ALA A 584 7.69 22.37 16.91
CA ALA A 584 6.32 22.06 16.52
C ALA A 584 5.88 20.75 17.15
N LEU A 585 4.71 20.72 17.77
CA LEU A 585 4.09 19.56 18.39
C LEU A 585 2.65 19.46 17.91
N THR A 586 2.26 18.29 17.41
CA THR A 586 0.88 17.98 17.08
C THR A 586 0.48 16.73 17.84
N ILE A 587 -0.63 16.78 18.55
CA ILE A 587 -1.19 15.65 19.27
C ILE A 587 -2.63 15.47 18.83
N ASP A 588 -2.99 14.30 18.33
CA ASP A 588 -4.35 13.94 17.93
C ASP A 588 -4.79 12.67 18.64
N TYR A 589 -5.92 12.72 19.31
CA TYR A 589 -6.64 11.54 19.79
C TYR A 589 -7.87 11.31 18.94
N TYR A 590 -8.02 10.08 18.45
CA TYR A 590 -9.18 9.71 17.65
C TYR A 590 -9.87 8.46 18.17
N ARG A 591 -11.15 8.37 17.90
CA ARG A 591 -11.98 7.19 18.14
C ARG A 591 -13.00 7.06 17.02
N SER A 592 -13.04 5.90 16.37
CA SER A 592 -14.02 5.61 15.34
C SER A 592 -14.75 4.29 15.62
N LYS A 593 -15.99 4.21 15.16
CA LYS A 593 -16.79 2.99 15.14
C LYS A 593 -17.37 2.82 13.74
N THR A 594 -17.03 1.71 13.09
CA THR A 594 -17.67 1.27 11.84
C THR A 594 -18.80 0.35 12.19
N THR A 595 -19.99 0.63 11.68
CA THR A 595 -21.20 -0.19 11.80
C THR A 595 -21.69 -0.59 10.44
N ASP A 596 -22.62 -1.54 10.40
CA ASP A 596 -23.17 -2.06 9.16
C ASP A 596 -22.06 -2.61 8.24
N MET A 597 -21.02 -3.21 8.85
CA MET A 597 -19.94 -3.81 8.10
C MET A 597 -20.45 -5.01 7.30
N LEU A 598 -19.97 -5.10 6.08
CA LEU A 598 -20.30 -6.18 5.16
C LEU A 598 -19.56 -7.46 5.54
N TYR A 599 -20.30 -8.57 5.56
CA TYR A 599 -19.74 -9.89 5.76
C TYR A 599 -20.53 -10.93 4.96
N LEU A 600 -19.83 -11.98 4.52
CA LEU A 600 -20.42 -13.06 3.72
C LEU A 600 -20.83 -14.22 4.63
N TYR A 601 -22.12 -14.32 4.90
CA TYR A 601 -22.70 -15.33 5.80
C TYR A 601 -22.98 -16.63 5.07
N ASN A 602 -22.80 -17.77 5.77
CA ASN A 602 -23.34 -19.04 5.35
C ASN A 602 -24.83 -19.05 5.70
N VAL A 603 -25.67 -19.40 4.75
CA VAL A 603 -27.14 -19.46 4.93
C VAL A 603 -27.69 -20.81 4.47
N PRO A 604 -28.79 -21.29 5.07
CA PRO A 604 -29.38 -22.57 4.70
C PRO A 604 -29.99 -22.54 3.29
N VAL A 605 -29.90 -23.66 2.59
CA VAL A 605 -30.56 -23.90 1.29
C VAL A 605 -31.52 -25.09 1.48
N PRO A 606 -32.84 -24.90 1.45
CA PRO A 606 -33.65 -23.68 1.40
C PRO A 606 -33.66 -22.92 2.76
N PRO A 607 -34.21 -21.70 2.90
CA PRO A 607 -35.02 -20.98 1.88
C PRO A 607 -34.16 -20.17 0.88
N PHE A 608 -32.86 -19.97 1.14
CA PHE A 608 -32.00 -19.26 0.20
C PHE A 608 -31.66 -20.15 -1.01
N PRO A 609 -31.68 -19.63 -2.24
CA PRO A 609 -31.27 -20.37 -3.42
C PRO A 609 -29.78 -20.68 -3.51
N TYR A 610 -28.95 -19.98 -2.74
CA TYR A 610 -27.49 -20.17 -2.66
C TYR A 610 -27.02 -20.12 -1.19
N ASN A 611 -25.96 -20.84 -0.85
CA ASN A 611 -25.50 -21.02 0.53
C ASN A 611 -24.68 -19.83 1.09
N LYS A 612 -24.56 -18.73 0.37
CA LYS A 612 -23.85 -17.51 0.79
C LYS A 612 -24.73 -16.29 0.62
N LEU A 613 -24.72 -15.41 1.62
CA LEU A 613 -25.43 -14.12 1.61
C LEU A 613 -24.52 -13.01 2.10
N MET A 614 -24.38 -11.96 1.33
CA MET A 614 -23.71 -10.72 1.75
C MET A 614 -24.71 -9.86 2.54
N ALA A 615 -24.39 -9.52 3.80
CA ALA A 615 -25.24 -8.71 4.67
C ALA A 615 -24.45 -7.75 5.56
N ASN A 616 -25.11 -6.67 6.03
CA ASN A 616 -24.54 -5.58 6.82
C ASN A 616 -24.79 -5.77 8.33
N LEU A 617 -24.09 -6.67 9.00
CA LEU A 617 -24.30 -6.99 10.42
C LEU A 617 -23.06 -6.75 11.30
N GLY A 618 -21.90 -6.52 10.70
CA GLY A 618 -20.65 -6.37 11.44
C GLY A 618 -20.47 -5.00 12.10
N ALA A 619 -19.68 -4.95 13.17
CA ALA A 619 -19.25 -3.71 13.81
C ALA A 619 -17.84 -3.82 14.35
N MET A 620 -17.05 -2.73 14.21
CA MET A 620 -15.66 -2.62 14.66
C MET A 620 -15.40 -1.25 15.27
N LYS A 621 -14.42 -1.16 16.17
CA LYS A 621 -13.96 0.06 16.79
C LYS A 621 -12.45 0.22 16.57
N ASN A 622 -12.03 1.44 16.21
CA ASN A 622 -10.63 1.87 16.21
C ASN A 622 -10.44 3.06 17.14
N SER A 623 -9.31 3.15 17.79
CA SER A 623 -8.90 4.32 18.59
C SER A 623 -7.39 4.44 18.57
N GLY A 624 -6.88 5.66 18.64
CA GLY A 624 -5.44 5.88 18.67
C GLY A 624 -5.05 7.26 19.13
N LEU A 625 -3.75 7.39 19.46
CA LEU A 625 -3.07 8.62 19.78
C LEU A 625 -1.95 8.80 18.75
N GLU A 626 -1.94 9.95 18.09
CA GLU A 626 -0.90 10.36 17.14
C GLU A 626 -0.13 11.53 17.74
N ILE A 627 1.20 11.47 17.68
CA ILE A 627 2.09 12.52 18.15
C ILE A 627 3.07 12.86 17.03
N GLY A 628 3.00 14.08 16.53
CA GLY A 628 3.99 14.65 15.61
C GLY A 628 4.87 15.65 16.37
N PHE A 629 6.17 15.48 16.25
CA PHE A 629 7.15 16.34 16.90
C PHE A 629 8.19 16.78 15.89
N GLY A 630 8.44 18.08 15.82
CA GLY A 630 9.48 18.67 14.98
C GLY A 630 10.29 19.68 15.76
N ILE A 631 11.62 19.58 15.71
CA ILE A 631 12.50 20.55 16.35
C ILE A 631 13.66 20.93 15.42
N THR A 632 14.00 22.20 15.43
CA THR A 632 15.20 22.75 14.78
C THR A 632 16.13 23.35 15.84
N PRO A 633 16.90 22.49 16.54
CA PRO A 633 17.74 22.95 17.66
C PRO A 633 18.87 23.85 17.20
N VAL A 634 19.34 23.69 15.99
CA VAL A 634 20.39 24.52 15.41
C VAL A 634 19.88 25.15 14.11
N HIS A 635 19.89 26.47 14.07
CA HIS A 635 19.55 27.26 12.89
C HIS A 635 20.48 28.46 12.83
N THR A 636 21.57 28.30 12.10
CA THR A 636 22.53 29.35 11.78
C THR A 636 22.62 29.52 10.26
N ARG A 637 23.34 30.53 9.79
CA ARG A 637 23.59 30.74 8.37
C ARG A 637 24.21 29.51 7.68
N ASP A 638 25.19 28.89 8.34
CA ASP A 638 25.98 27.78 7.76
C ASP A 638 25.43 26.41 8.17
N MET A 639 24.70 26.28 9.28
CA MET A 639 24.33 25.01 9.86
C MET A 639 22.85 24.99 10.27
N VAL A 640 22.15 23.96 9.83
CA VAL A 640 20.75 23.69 10.23
C VAL A 640 20.64 22.20 10.59
N LEU A 641 20.11 21.92 11.77
CA LEU A 641 19.72 20.57 12.19
C LEU A 641 18.22 20.56 12.41
N SER A 642 17.51 19.69 11.73
CA SER A 642 16.07 19.47 11.89
C SER A 642 15.81 18.01 12.23
N ILE A 643 14.99 17.77 13.23
CA ILE A 643 14.56 16.46 13.68
C ILE A 643 13.05 16.43 13.65
N ASN A 644 12.47 15.53 12.86
CA ASN A 644 11.05 15.29 12.81
C ASN A 644 10.77 13.86 13.27
N MET A 645 9.88 13.69 14.21
CA MET A 645 9.48 12.40 14.74
C MET A 645 7.96 12.31 14.72
N ASN A 646 7.46 11.14 14.45
CA ASN A 646 6.04 10.84 14.58
C ASN A 646 5.85 9.49 15.25
N TRP A 647 4.86 9.44 16.14
CA TRP A 647 4.43 8.25 16.84
C TRP A 647 2.96 8.04 16.65
N THR A 648 2.58 6.79 16.45
CA THR A 648 1.18 6.37 16.33
C THR A 648 0.95 5.21 17.27
N PHE A 649 0.02 5.36 18.19
CA PHE A 649 -0.47 4.29 19.07
C PHE A 649 -1.87 3.93 18.62
N GLU A 650 -2.09 2.67 18.27
CA GLU A 650 -3.35 2.23 17.66
C GLU A 650 -3.90 0.99 18.36
N ARG A 651 -5.24 0.95 18.48
CA ARG A 651 -5.99 -0.22 18.92
C ARG A 651 -7.25 -0.38 18.11
N ASN A 652 -7.50 -1.58 17.64
CA ASN A 652 -8.75 -1.96 17.03
C ASN A 652 -9.46 -3.03 17.88
N LYS A 653 -10.76 -3.20 17.67
CA LYS A 653 -11.55 -4.26 18.31
C LYS A 653 -12.75 -4.62 17.44
N LEU A 654 -12.91 -5.89 17.12
CA LEU A 654 -14.11 -6.42 16.48
C LEU A 654 -15.22 -6.53 17.53
N LEU A 655 -16.34 -5.86 17.31
CA LEU A 655 -17.42 -5.77 18.29
C LEU A 655 -18.51 -6.83 18.08
N SER A 656 -18.92 -7.06 16.84
CA SER A 656 -19.93 -8.04 16.46
C SER A 656 -19.80 -8.43 15.00
N LEU A 657 -20.27 -9.64 14.69
CA LEU A 657 -20.49 -10.13 13.32
C LEU A 657 -21.90 -10.75 13.18
N ASP A 658 -22.66 -10.85 14.24
CA ASP A 658 -23.97 -11.51 14.27
C ASP A 658 -25.10 -10.50 14.25
N GLY A 659 -26.26 -10.89 13.72
CA GLY A 659 -27.43 -10.03 13.73
C GLY A 659 -28.63 -10.60 12.96
N TRP A 660 -29.70 -9.82 12.94
CA TRP A 660 -30.96 -10.20 12.28
C TRP A 660 -30.97 -9.71 10.82
N TYR A 661 -31.36 -10.59 9.94
CA TYR A 661 -31.68 -10.33 8.55
C TYR A 661 -32.97 -11.03 8.16
N ASN A 662 -34.01 -10.27 7.78
CA ASN A 662 -35.33 -10.81 7.38
C ASN A 662 -35.80 -11.94 8.26
N ASP A 663 -35.97 -11.68 9.56
CA ASP A 663 -36.44 -12.62 10.61
C ASP A 663 -35.54 -13.84 10.83
N GLN A 664 -34.37 -13.90 10.22
CA GLN A 664 -33.34 -14.91 10.48
C GLN A 664 -32.18 -14.30 11.24
N TYR A 665 -31.74 -14.95 12.29
CA TYR A 665 -30.53 -14.58 13.00
C TYR A 665 -29.31 -15.22 12.31
N LEU A 666 -28.48 -14.39 11.69
CA LEU A 666 -27.27 -14.84 11.03
C LEU A 666 -26.09 -14.76 12.01
N THR A 667 -25.32 -15.83 12.07
CA THR A 667 -24.13 -15.94 12.90
C THR A 667 -22.89 -16.12 12.01
N ALA A 668 -21.80 -15.44 12.38
CA ALA A 668 -20.50 -15.73 11.81
C ALA A 668 -19.81 -16.86 12.60
N PRO A 669 -18.85 -17.58 12.01
CA PRO A 669 -18.00 -18.48 12.79
C PRO A 669 -17.35 -17.76 13.97
N GLU A 670 -17.21 -18.44 15.11
CA GLU A 670 -16.56 -17.88 16.33
C GLU A 670 -15.18 -17.33 16.01
N THR A 671 -14.45 -18.02 15.15
CA THR A 671 -13.15 -17.60 14.61
C THR A 671 -13.13 -17.71 13.10
N THR A 672 -12.53 -16.70 12.44
CA THR A 672 -12.26 -16.72 11.01
C THR A 672 -10.76 -16.59 10.78
N THR A 673 -10.19 -17.44 9.95
CA THR A 673 -8.76 -17.38 9.61
C THR A 673 -8.47 -16.18 8.73
N ILE A 674 -7.44 -15.40 9.10
CA ILE A 674 -6.89 -14.28 8.33
C ILE A 674 -5.63 -14.72 7.60
N SER A 675 -4.73 -15.46 8.27
CA SER A 675 -3.49 -15.94 7.66
C SER A 675 -3.28 -17.40 8.01
N SER A 676 -2.87 -18.17 6.99
CA SER A 676 -2.59 -19.60 7.10
C SER A 676 -1.18 -19.90 6.62
N LEU A 677 -0.58 -20.93 7.19
CA LEU A 677 0.60 -21.55 6.58
C LEU A 677 0.19 -22.11 5.22
N THR A 678 0.97 -21.82 4.19
CA THR A 678 0.68 -22.20 2.81
C THR A 678 1.86 -22.95 2.20
N GLY A 679 1.64 -23.47 1.00
CA GLY A 679 2.71 -24.05 0.19
C GLY A 679 3.06 -25.49 0.51
N ALA A 680 4.09 -25.96 -0.18
CA ALA A 680 4.62 -27.29 -0.03
C ALA A 680 5.24 -27.48 1.36
N GLY A 681 5.14 -28.66 1.88
CA GLY A 681 5.67 -29.04 3.19
C GLY A 681 4.57 -29.17 4.24
N PHE A 682 4.98 -29.01 5.48
CA PHE A 682 4.15 -29.29 6.63
C PHE A 682 3.09 -28.20 6.84
N HIS A 683 1.93 -28.62 7.29
CA HIS A 683 0.85 -27.73 7.73
C HIS A 683 0.27 -26.80 6.66
N GLY A 684 0.24 -27.19 5.41
CA GLY A 684 -0.48 -26.45 4.38
C GLY A 684 -1.94 -26.16 4.80
N ASN A 685 -2.37 -24.89 4.61
CA ASN A 685 -3.70 -24.37 4.95
C ASN A 685 -4.06 -24.36 6.46
N SER A 686 -3.08 -24.45 7.36
CA SER A 686 -3.32 -24.33 8.80
C SER A 686 -3.46 -22.85 9.20
N GLY A 687 -4.62 -22.47 9.75
CA GLY A 687 -4.93 -21.11 10.17
C GLY A 687 -4.17 -20.70 11.43
N ILE A 688 -3.26 -19.71 11.31
CA ILE A 688 -2.41 -19.21 12.40
C ILE A 688 -2.94 -17.91 12.98
N VAL A 689 -3.22 -16.93 12.12
CA VAL A 689 -3.78 -15.65 12.54
C VAL A 689 -5.27 -15.68 12.29
N LYS A 690 -6.02 -15.36 13.32
CA LYS A 690 -7.48 -15.45 13.32
C LYS A 690 -8.10 -14.11 13.71
N GLN A 691 -9.36 -13.99 13.42
CA GLN A 691 -10.21 -12.93 13.93
C GLN A 691 -11.29 -13.56 14.81
N ARG A 692 -11.58 -12.94 15.94
CA ARG A 692 -12.62 -13.35 16.90
C ARG A 692 -13.35 -12.12 17.41
N VAL A 693 -14.67 -12.22 17.56
CA VAL A 693 -15.46 -11.16 18.17
C VAL A 693 -14.99 -10.90 19.60
N GLY A 694 -14.86 -9.63 19.97
CA GLY A 694 -14.32 -9.22 21.27
C GLY A 694 -12.81 -9.00 21.30
N GLU A 695 -12.07 -9.44 20.27
CA GLU A 695 -10.63 -9.30 20.17
C GLU A 695 -10.20 -8.25 19.12
N GLN A 696 -8.91 -7.99 19.06
CA GLN A 696 -8.30 -7.23 17.98
C GLN A 696 -8.33 -8.04 16.67
N ILE A 697 -8.27 -7.35 15.53
CA ILE A 697 -8.11 -8.03 14.25
C ILE A 697 -6.69 -8.56 14.16
N GLY A 698 -6.57 -9.83 13.76
CA GLY A 698 -5.26 -10.47 13.62
C GLY A 698 -4.66 -10.93 14.96
N VAL A 699 -5.40 -11.71 15.73
CA VAL A 699 -4.88 -12.38 16.93
C VAL A 699 -4.37 -13.76 16.60
N PHE A 700 -3.35 -14.18 17.33
CA PHE A 700 -2.86 -15.56 17.32
C PHE A 700 -3.69 -16.39 18.31
N ILE A 701 -4.29 -17.47 17.83
CA ILE A 701 -5.03 -18.42 18.67
C ILE A 701 -4.37 -19.78 18.44
N LEU A 702 -3.49 -20.15 19.37
CA LEU A 702 -2.59 -21.29 19.26
C LEU A 702 -2.59 -22.12 20.55
N PRO A 703 -2.26 -23.42 20.48
CA PRO A 703 -1.99 -24.21 21.67
C PRO A 703 -0.68 -23.73 22.35
N HIS A 704 -0.61 -23.92 23.65
CA HIS A 704 0.58 -23.61 24.44
C HIS A 704 1.60 -24.74 24.40
N CYS A 705 2.87 -24.43 24.26
CA CYS A 705 3.97 -25.37 24.41
C CYS A 705 4.27 -25.58 25.91
N GLU A 706 3.87 -26.73 26.45
CA GLU A 706 4.05 -27.05 27.87
C GLU A 706 5.46 -27.45 28.26
N GLY A 707 6.20 -28.01 27.30
CA GLY A 707 7.59 -28.45 27.56
C GLY A 707 8.20 -29.17 26.37
N MET A 708 9.41 -29.68 26.60
CA MET A 708 10.20 -30.45 25.64
C MET A 708 10.63 -31.75 26.25
N THR A 709 10.40 -32.85 25.52
CA THR A 709 10.84 -34.19 25.94
C THR A 709 11.95 -34.66 25.01
N THR A 710 13.08 -35.06 25.60
CA THR A 710 14.17 -35.70 24.87
C THR A 710 13.89 -37.19 24.79
N LEU A 711 13.81 -37.73 23.58
CA LEU A 711 13.59 -39.14 23.30
C LEU A 711 14.87 -39.96 23.56
N TYR A 712 14.72 -41.28 23.58
CA TYR A 712 15.82 -42.21 23.85
C TYR A 712 16.96 -42.09 22.81
N ASP A 713 16.69 -41.75 21.60
CA ASP A 713 17.67 -41.48 20.52
C ASP A 713 18.32 -40.09 20.59
N GLY A 714 18.00 -39.31 21.61
CA GLY A 714 18.49 -37.94 21.81
C GLY A 714 17.77 -36.90 20.95
N SER A 715 16.73 -37.28 20.17
CA SER A 715 15.88 -36.32 19.47
C SER A 715 14.91 -35.63 20.44
N VAL A 716 14.36 -34.49 20.02
CA VAL A 716 13.52 -33.63 20.86
C VAL A 716 12.14 -33.51 20.25
N VAL A 717 11.13 -33.75 21.07
CA VAL A 717 9.72 -33.43 20.77
C VAL A 717 9.23 -32.41 21.78
N TYR A 718 8.20 -31.65 21.45
CA TYR A 718 7.53 -30.75 22.38
C TYR A 718 6.07 -31.11 22.53
N ASP A 719 5.57 -30.93 23.75
CA ASP A 719 4.22 -31.19 24.14
C ASP A 719 3.42 -29.89 24.13
N VAL A 720 2.18 -29.97 23.66
CA VAL A 720 1.29 -28.82 23.55
C VAL A 720 -0.06 -29.12 24.18
N THR A 721 -0.72 -28.09 24.67
CA THR A 721 -2.08 -28.20 25.20
C THR A 721 -3.08 -28.57 24.10
N ASP A 722 -4.13 -29.27 24.44
CA ASP A 722 -5.24 -29.58 23.53
C ASP A 722 -6.02 -28.32 23.13
N GLU A 723 -6.12 -27.36 24.06
CA GLU A 723 -6.86 -26.11 23.84
C GLU A 723 -5.96 -25.00 23.33
N SER A 724 -6.49 -24.21 22.40
CA SER A 724 -5.85 -23.01 21.89
C SER A 724 -6.34 -21.76 22.62
N TYR A 725 -5.45 -20.84 22.90
CA TYR A 725 -5.75 -19.57 23.56
C TYR A 725 -5.24 -18.35 22.76
N VAL A 726 -5.70 -17.14 23.10
CA VAL A 726 -5.19 -15.91 22.50
C VAL A 726 -3.82 -15.58 23.09
N CYS A 727 -2.75 -15.81 22.35
CA CYS A 727 -1.36 -15.68 22.82
C CYS A 727 -0.64 -14.42 22.27
N GLY A 728 -1.28 -13.66 21.39
CA GLY A 728 -0.69 -12.44 20.85
C GLY A 728 -1.48 -11.79 19.74
N GLN A 729 -0.94 -10.73 19.18
CA GLN A 729 -1.52 -9.99 18.06
C GLN A 729 -0.49 -9.70 16.99
N ALA A 730 -0.91 -9.72 15.72
CA ALA A 730 -0.08 -9.48 14.56
C ALA A 730 0.07 -7.98 14.20
N MET A 731 -0.91 -7.15 14.60
CA MET A 731 -0.85 -5.71 14.34
C MET A 731 0.00 -5.00 15.41
N PRO A 732 0.91 -4.08 15.02
CA PRO A 732 1.68 -3.27 15.96
C PRO A 732 0.75 -2.40 16.83
N LYS A 733 1.11 -2.25 18.12
CA LYS A 733 0.47 -1.31 19.06
C LYS A 733 1.00 0.10 18.91
N ALA A 734 2.25 0.23 18.50
CA ALA A 734 2.92 1.51 18.29
C ALA A 734 3.80 1.46 17.04
N MET A 735 3.80 2.56 16.30
CA MET A 735 4.66 2.79 15.13
C MET A 735 5.39 4.11 15.29
N MET A 736 6.62 4.16 14.80
CA MET A 736 7.50 5.33 14.86
C MET A 736 8.08 5.62 13.49
N GLY A 737 8.13 6.91 13.12
CA GLY A 737 8.94 7.42 12.02
C GLY A 737 9.78 8.60 12.51
N SER A 738 11.06 8.63 12.18
CA SER A 738 11.98 9.69 12.59
C SER A 738 12.89 10.08 11.44
N ASN A 739 12.92 11.37 11.12
CA ASN A 739 13.76 11.93 10.08
C ASN A 739 14.72 12.95 10.69
N PHE A 740 16.01 12.76 10.48
CA PHE A 740 17.09 13.64 10.91
C PHE A 740 17.69 14.28 9.66
N ALA A 741 17.58 15.59 9.52
CA ALA A 741 18.13 16.35 8.40
C ALA A 741 19.15 17.37 8.93
N PHE A 742 20.39 17.22 8.52
CA PHE A 742 21.51 18.10 8.88
C PHE A 742 22.06 18.74 7.61
N ARG A 743 22.19 20.05 7.62
CA ARG A 743 22.83 20.85 6.56
C ARG A 743 24.01 21.61 7.14
N TYR A 744 25.14 21.53 6.47
CA TYR A 744 26.32 22.34 6.73
C TYR A 744 26.83 22.96 5.43
N ARG A 745 26.65 24.26 5.27
CA ARG A 745 26.97 25.01 4.04
C ARG A 745 26.35 24.34 2.80
N HIS A 746 27.17 23.68 1.97
CA HIS A 746 26.78 23.04 0.73
C HIS A 746 26.46 21.55 0.89
N TRP A 747 26.69 20.99 2.06
CA TRP A 747 26.45 19.57 2.35
C TRP A 747 25.12 19.38 3.09
N ASP A 748 24.42 18.34 2.74
CA ASP A 748 23.27 17.89 3.50
C ASP A 748 23.37 16.38 3.81
N VAL A 749 22.91 16.00 4.97
CA VAL A 749 22.82 14.61 5.41
C VAL A 749 21.41 14.36 5.90
N THR A 750 20.78 13.29 5.45
CA THR A 750 19.45 12.89 5.87
C THR A 750 19.47 11.43 6.31
N LEU A 751 18.92 11.15 7.49
CA LEU A 751 18.76 9.82 8.07
C LEU A 751 17.28 9.59 8.36
N GLN A 752 16.74 8.45 7.91
CA GLN A 752 15.39 8.00 8.24
C GLN A 752 15.44 6.74 9.08
N VAL A 753 14.68 6.74 10.17
CA VAL A 753 14.54 5.61 11.08
C VAL A 753 13.05 5.32 11.26
N ASN A 754 12.63 4.09 11.05
CA ASN A 754 11.27 3.63 11.27
C ASN A 754 11.24 2.47 12.27
N GLY A 755 10.13 2.29 12.97
CA GLY A 755 9.98 1.21 13.94
C GLY A 755 8.52 0.82 14.14
N ALA A 756 8.32 -0.43 14.53
CA ALA A 756 7.03 -0.98 14.95
C ALA A 756 7.20 -1.82 16.21
N PHE A 757 6.25 -1.71 17.15
CA PHE A 757 6.36 -2.27 18.47
C PHE A 757 5.05 -2.88 18.97
N GLY A 758 5.19 -3.91 19.82
CA GLY A 758 4.06 -4.51 20.52
C GLY A 758 3.25 -5.47 19.67
N HIS A 759 3.88 -6.11 18.68
CA HIS A 759 3.30 -7.17 17.87
C HIS A 759 4.12 -8.44 17.93
N LYS A 760 3.49 -9.52 17.50
CA LYS A 760 4.12 -10.85 17.40
C LYS A 760 4.19 -11.28 15.95
N ILE A 761 5.14 -12.17 15.67
CA ILE A 761 5.33 -12.83 14.38
C ILE A 761 5.35 -14.33 14.63
N TYR A 762 4.58 -15.08 13.85
CA TYR A 762 4.67 -16.52 13.86
C TYR A 762 5.75 -16.98 12.88
N ASN A 763 6.79 -17.61 13.40
CA ASN A 763 7.95 -18.08 12.64
C ASN A 763 7.70 -19.47 12.05
N GLY A 764 6.87 -19.56 11.00
CA GLY A 764 6.60 -20.79 10.25
C GLY A 764 7.82 -21.30 9.48
N THR A 765 8.77 -20.40 9.17
CA THR A 765 10.07 -20.75 8.59
C THR A 765 10.89 -21.61 9.58
N ALA A 766 10.95 -21.22 10.84
CA ALA A 766 11.63 -22.01 11.87
C ALA A 766 10.91 -23.35 12.15
N LEU A 767 9.56 -23.34 12.20
CA LEU A 767 8.77 -24.57 12.33
C LEU A 767 9.12 -25.58 11.22
N THR A 768 9.28 -25.13 10.00
CA THR A 768 9.54 -25.98 8.84
C THR A 768 10.99 -26.44 8.74
N TYR A 769 11.96 -25.51 8.85
CA TYR A 769 13.35 -25.79 8.49
C TYR A 769 14.26 -26.11 9.68
N ASN A 770 13.87 -25.75 10.92
CA ASN A 770 14.62 -26.16 12.12
C ASN A 770 14.19 -27.56 12.60
N ASN A 771 13.91 -28.47 11.70
CA ASN A 771 13.33 -29.77 12.02
C ASN A 771 13.97 -30.91 11.23
N LEU A 772 14.41 -31.94 11.94
CA LEU A 772 15.06 -33.09 11.33
C LEU A 772 14.11 -34.01 10.54
N LEU A 773 12.77 -33.89 10.74
CA LEU A 773 11.80 -34.65 9.95
C LEU A 773 11.77 -34.19 8.47
N SER A 774 12.30 -33.03 8.16
CA SER A 774 12.40 -32.55 6.78
C SER A 774 13.38 -33.36 5.95
N LEU A 775 14.39 -33.97 6.57
CA LEU A 775 15.32 -34.86 5.89
C LEU A 775 14.67 -36.22 5.56
N PRO A 776 15.04 -36.88 4.45
CA PRO A 776 15.99 -36.46 3.42
C PRO A 776 15.35 -35.65 2.30
N ASN A 777 14.02 -35.40 2.36
CA ASN A 777 13.24 -34.84 1.27
C ASN A 777 13.51 -33.33 1.06
N TYR A 778 13.88 -32.64 2.15
CA TYR A 778 14.13 -31.22 2.16
C TYR A 778 15.43 -30.89 2.87
N ASN A 779 16.13 -29.86 2.42
CA ASN A 779 17.23 -29.28 3.16
C ASN A 779 16.71 -28.57 4.42
N ILE A 780 17.55 -28.43 5.41
CA ILE A 780 17.26 -27.83 6.72
C ILE A 780 18.26 -26.73 7.06
N THR A 781 17.95 -25.94 8.08
CA THR A 781 18.87 -24.89 8.53
C THR A 781 20.11 -25.47 9.22
N LYS A 782 21.21 -24.69 9.22
CA LYS A 782 22.45 -25.07 9.92
C LYS A 782 22.27 -25.31 11.42
N GLY A 783 21.29 -24.66 12.05
CA GLY A 783 20.99 -24.86 13.47
C GLY A 783 20.07 -26.05 13.79
N ALA A 784 19.47 -26.69 12.78
CA ALA A 784 18.52 -27.79 13.03
C ALA A 784 19.17 -29.05 13.65
N PRO A 785 20.37 -29.49 13.22
CA PRO A 785 21.03 -30.63 13.82
C PRO A 785 21.36 -30.47 15.33
N GLU A 786 21.62 -29.24 15.79
CA GLU A 786 21.86 -28.94 17.18
C GLU A 786 20.58 -28.98 18.02
N LYS A 787 19.47 -28.47 17.46
CA LYS A 787 18.16 -28.44 18.13
C LYS A 787 17.50 -29.81 18.21
N LYS A 788 17.80 -30.70 17.29
CA LYS A 788 17.33 -32.10 17.20
C LYS A 788 15.82 -32.29 17.22
N PHE A 789 15.05 -31.28 16.80
CA PHE A 789 13.61 -31.40 16.75
C PHE A 789 13.15 -32.44 15.72
N VAL A 790 12.26 -33.33 16.16
CA VAL A 790 11.57 -34.33 15.35
C VAL A 790 10.04 -34.23 15.49
N SER A 791 9.55 -33.04 15.85
CA SER A 791 8.14 -32.73 16.01
C SER A 791 7.85 -31.41 15.32
N GLN A 792 6.80 -31.36 14.52
CA GLN A 792 6.35 -30.17 13.80
C GLN A 792 4.92 -29.85 14.18
N ILE A 793 4.72 -29.39 15.40
CA ILE A 793 3.40 -29.08 15.96
C ILE A 793 3.25 -27.55 16.02
N ILE A 794 2.14 -27.06 15.50
CA ILE A 794 1.78 -25.65 15.58
C ILE A 794 1.49 -25.29 17.03
N SER A 795 2.27 -24.36 17.59
CA SER A 795 2.13 -23.89 18.97
C SER A 795 2.70 -22.47 19.12
N ASP A 796 2.50 -21.88 20.28
CA ASP A 796 3.06 -20.58 20.64
C ASP A 796 4.60 -20.57 20.80
N TYR A 797 5.25 -21.74 20.78
CA TYR A 797 6.72 -21.86 20.76
C TYR A 797 7.37 -21.07 19.62
N TYR A 798 6.70 -21.04 18.45
CA TYR A 798 7.18 -20.31 17.27
C TYR A 798 6.64 -18.87 17.18
N LEU A 799 5.96 -18.38 18.23
CA LEU A 799 5.42 -17.02 18.28
C LEU A 799 6.41 -16.06 18.92
N GLU A 800 7.16 -15.35 18.10
CA GLU A 800 8.24 -14.47 18.51
C GLU A 800 7.81 -13.00 18.65
N ASN A 801 8.63 -12.20 19.35
CA ASN A 801 8.46 -10.74 19.39
C ASN A 801 8.86 -10.13 18.04
N GLY A 802 7.95 -9.35 17.44
CA GLY A 802 8.16 -8.70 16.16
C GLY A 802 8.70 -7.27 16.24
N ASP A 803 9.02 -6.77 17.43
CA ASP A 803 9.50 -5.39 17.61
C ASP A 803 10.79 -5.13 16.83
N TYR A 804 10.84 -3.98 16.15
CA TYR A 804 12.02 -3.57 15.41
C TYR A 804 12.21 -2.07 15.33
N VAL A 805 13.45 -1.67 15.09
CA VAL A 805 13.85 -0.35 14.60
C VAL A 805 14.69 -0.54 13.35
N ASN A 806 14.25 0.05 12.25
CA ASN A 806 14.94 -0.01 10.96
C ASN A 806 15.54 1.34 10.59
N ILE A 807 16.81 1.36 10.21
CA ILE A 807 17.46 2.51 9.58
C ILE A 807 17.22 2.38 8.08
N ASP A 808 16.16 3.07 7.61
CA ASP A 808 15.67 2.92 6.24
C ASP A 808 16.66 3.44 5.22
N TYR A 809 17.17 4.65 5.43
CA TYR A 809 18.20 5.20 4.57
C TYR A 809 19.08 6.24 5.25
N LEU A 810 20.29 6.35 4.74
CA LEU A 810 21.22 7.44 4.95
C LEU A 810 21.58 8.04 3.61
N THR A 811 21.35 9.35 3.44
CA THR A 811 21.68 10.09 2.21
C THR A 811 22.62 11.24 2.54
N VAL A 812 23.67 11.38 1.76
CA VAL A 812 24.59 12.52 1.78
C VAL A 812 24.47 13.27 0.46
N GLY A 813 24.21 14.55 0.51
CA GLY A 813 24.11 15.44 -0.65
C GLY A 813 25.13 16.55 -0.64
N TRP A 814 25.58 16.94 -1.82
CA TRP A 814 26.48 18.08 -2.04
C TRP A 814 25.91 19.01 -3.10
N ASN A 815 25.53 20.20 -2.70
CA ASN A 815 25.12 21.27 -3.59
C ASN A 815 26.37 21.98 -4.09
N VAL A 816 26.77 21.68 -5.33
CA VAL A 816 28.03 22.16 -5.91
C VAL A 816 27.97 23.68 -6.11
N PRO A 817 28.88 24.46 -5.51
CA PRO A 817 28.89 25.90 -5.68
C PRO A 817 29.40 26.28 -7.08
N LEU A 818 28.46 26.40 -8.03
CA LEU A 818 28.76 26.70 -9.43
C LEU A 818 28.67 28.22 -9.71
N LYS A 819 29.58 28.70 -10.55
CA LYS A 819 29.49 30.01 -11.19
C LYS A 819 29.30 29.80 -12.69
N SER A 820 28.11 29.41 -13.12
CA SER A 820 27.80 29.16 -14.52
C SER A 820 26.64 30.04 -14.97
N LYS A 821 26.68 30.47 -16.23
CA LYS A 821 25.57 31.17 -16.88
C LYS A 821 24.44 30.22 -17.26
N TYR A 822 24.78 28.98 -17.53
CA TYR A 822 23.85 27.98 -18.09
C TYR A 822 23.30 27.01 -17.04
N VAL A 823 24.08 26.68 -16.00
CA VAL A 823 23.69 25.75 -14.94
C VAL A 823 23.43 26.57 -13.67
N GLN A 824 22.15 26.64 -13.27
CA GLN A 824 21.71 27.39 -12.10
C GLN A 824 21.91 26.61 -10.80
N GLY A 825 21.92 25.26 -10.88
CA GLY A 825 22.13 24.40 -9.72
C GLY A 825 22.57 23.01 -10.12
N LEU A 826 23.52 22.46 -9.36
CA LEU A 826 23.97 21.08 -9.47
C LEU A 826 24.02 20.49 -8.05
N ARG A 827 23.31 19.39 -7.83
CA ARG A 827 23.40 18.62 -6.61
C ARG A 827 23.81 17.19 -6.94
N LEU A 828 24.81 16.69 -6.23
CA LEU A 828 25.22 15.29 -6.24
C LEU A 828 24.76 14.65 -4.92
N SER A 829 24.37 13.39 -4.96
CA SER A 829 23.98 12.64 -3.77
C SER A 829 24.42 11.19 -3.80
N ALA A 830 24.65 10.63 -2.62
CA ALA A 830 24.88 9.21 -2.43
C ALA A 830 23.97 8.73 -1.30
N SER A 831 23.34 7.58 -1.48
CA SER A 831 22.42 6.99 -0.51
C SER A 831 22.69 5.52 -0.29
N VAL A 832 22.44 5.07 0.93
CA VAL A 832 22.35 3.66 1.27
C VAL A 832 20.97 3.42 1.88
N ASN A 833 20.20 2.50 1.30
CA ASN A 833 18.89 2.11 1.82
C ASN A 833 18.98 0.76 2.51
N ASN A 834 18.06 0.53 3.48
CA ASN A 834 18.00 -0.66 4.32
C ASN A 834 19.32 -0.92 5.04
N LEU A 835 19.83 0.14 5.71
CA LEU A 835 21.18 0.14 6.29
C LEU A 835 21.32 -0.88 7.42
N ALA A 836 20.34 -0.93 8.34
CA ALA A 836 20.33 -1.88 9.45
C ALA A 836 18.93 -2.03 10.04
N THR A 837 18.62 -3.23 10.51
CA THR A 837 17.43 -3.53 11.31
C THR A 837 17.85 -4.07 12.68
N ILE A 838 17.39 -3.43 13.74
CA ILE A 838 17.62 -3.82 15.13
C ILE A 838 16.35 -4.52 15.61
N THR A 839 16.45 -5.81 15.95
CA THR A 839 15.31 -6.64 16.35
C THR A 839 15.77 -7.82 17.19
N GLY A 840 14.87 -8.36 18.00
CA GLY A 840 15.02 -9.64 18.67
C GLY A 840 14.41 -10.82 17.91
N TYR A 841 13.81 -10.59 16.74
CA TYR A 841 13.23 -11.63 15.90
C TYR A 841 14.32 -12.53 15.30
N SER A 842 14.14 -13.86 15.39
CA SER A 842 15.16 -14.82 14.96
C SER A 842 15.20 -15.06 13.45
N GLY A 843 14.12 -14.75 12.71
CA GLY A 843 14.03 -14.92 11.26
C GLY A 843 14.81 -13.88 10.45
N LEU A 844 14.60 -13.84 9.16
CA LEU A 844 15.35 -12.95 8.25
C LEU A 844 15.00 -11.49 8.45
N SER A 845 13.73 -11.17 8.51
CA SER A 845 13.23 -9.79 8.65
C SER A 845 11.99 -9.76 9.53
N PRO A 846 11.90 -8.83 10.51
CA PRO A 846 10.67 -8.59 11.26
C PRO A 846 9.67 -7.69 10.50
N ILE A 847 10.09 -7.13 9.35
CA ILE A 847 9.25 -6.27 8.52
C ILE A 847 8.41 -7.17 7.63
N ILE A 848 7.35 -7.73 8.22
CA ILE A 848 6.40 -8.58 7.51
C ILE A 848 5.10 -7.82 7.25
N ASN A 849 4.28 -8.39 6.36
CA ASN A 849 3.06 -7.75 5.94
C ASN A 849 2.07 -7.55 7.11
N SER A 850 1.58 -6.34 7.23
CA SER A 850 0.50 -5.95 8.14
C SER A 850 -0.87 -5.84 7.45
N ASN A 851 -1.00 -6.35 6.20
CA ASN A 851 -2.24 -6.27 5.45
C ASN A 851 -3.16 -7.47 5.76
N VAL A 852 -4.35 -7.18 6.29
CA VAL A 852 -5.35 -8.19 6.65
C VAL A 852 -5.88 -8.99 5.46
N ILE A 853 -5.79 -8.44 4.25
CA ILE A 853 -6.42 -9.03 3.05
C ILE A 853 -5.51 -10.05 2.34
N ASN A 854 -4.20 -9.98 2.54
CA ASN A 854 -3.25 -10.75 1.76
C ASN A 854 -2.88 -12.11 2.35
N ASN A 855 -3.62 -12.61 3.34
CA ASN A 855 -3.42 -13.92 3.98
C ASN A 855 -2.00 -14.15 4.56
N THR A 856 -1.24 -13.07 4.81
CA THR A 856 0.14 -13.11 5.31
C THR A 856 0.37 -12.25 6.55
N LEU A 857 -0.69 -11.66 7.12
CA LEU A 857 -0.60 -10.83 8.31
C LEU A 857 0.10 -11.57 9.46
N GLY A 858 1.16 -10.99 10.01
CA GLY A 858 1.87 -11.52 11.17
C GLY A 858 2.56 -12.87 10.97
N LEU A 859 2.67 -13.36 9.73
CA LEU A 859 3.14 -14.69 9.42
C LEU A 859 4.43 -14.65 8.58
N ASP A 860 5.49 -15.26 9.09
CA ASP A 860 6.68 -15.67 8.33
C ASP A 860 6.48 -17.11 7.88
N ASP A 861 5.90 -17.30 6.70
CA ASP A 861 5.56 -18.62 6.17
C ASP A 861 6.54 -19.05 5.08
N LYS A 862 7.70 -19.56 5.47
CA LYS A 862 8.74 -20.05 4.56
C LYS A 862 9.15 -19.03 3.49
N ASN A 863 8.89 -17.78 3.79
CA ASN A 863 9.14 -16.68 2.89
C ASN A 863 10.53 -16.13 3.14
N ILE A 864 11.49 -16.72 2.48
CA ILE A 864 12.90 -16.48 2.71
C ILE A 864 13.45 -15.50 1.69
N MET A 865 12.70 -14.42 1.45
CA MET A 865 13.23 -13.34 0.62
C MET A 865 14.54 -12.83 1.24
N PRO A 866 15.66 -12.88 0.51
CA PRO A 866 16.94 -12.42 1.06
C PRO A 866 16.88 -10.92 1.35
N VAL A 867 17.50 -10.52 2.47
CA VAL A 867 17.57 -9.11 2.85
C VAL A 867 18.72 -8.43 2.09
N TYR A 868 18.43 -7.33 1.42
CA TYR A 868 19.38 -6.62 0.58
C TYR A 868 19.54 -5.16 0.99
N ARG A 869 20.67 -4.57 0.62
CA ARG A 869 20.95 -3.13 0.70
C ARG A 869 21.03 -2.54 -0.68
N SER A 870 20.55 -1.30 -0.81
CA SER A 870 20.65 -0.56 -2.06
C SER A 870 21.64 0.59 -1.89
N TYR A 871 22.57 0.74 -2.83
CA TYR A 871 23.56 1.82 -2.90
C TYR A 871 23.26 2.66 -4.13
N THR A 872 22.98 3.94 -3.95
CA THR A 872 22.49 4.81 -5.01
C THR A 872 23.33 6.07 -5.12
N MET A 873 23.64 6.49 -6.34
CA MET A 873 24.20 7.78 -6.67
C MET A 873 23.20 8.60 -7.48
N GLY A 874 23.03 9.87 -7.14
CA GLY A 874 22.07 10.75 -7.78
C GLY A 874 22.69 12.07 -8.22
N VAL A 875 22.13 12.63 -9.28
CA VAL A 875 22.46 13.95 -9.81
C VAL A 875 21.19 14.73 -10.11
N SER A 876 21.13 15.99 -9.67
CA SER A 876 20.05 16.92 -9.99
C SER A 876 20.66 18.19 -10.59
N ILE A 877 20.19 18.58 -11.77
CA ILE A 877 20.70 19.74 -12.52
C ILE A 877 19.53 20.66 -12.83
N LYS A 878 19.74 21.96 -12.63
CA LYS A 878 18.80 23.03 -13.05
C LYS A 878 19.53 23.95 -14.02
N PHE A 879 18.92 24.16 -15.20
CA PHE A 879 19.44 24.99 -16.27
C PHE A 879 18.73 26.35 -16.31
#